data_120bcddd9d1f70fea2e0c00eba3d67a2
#
_entry.id   120bcddd9d1f70fea2e0c00eba3d67a2
#
_cell.length_a   1.000
_cell.length_b   1.000
_cell.length_c   1.000
_cell.angle_alpha   90.00
_cell.angle_beta   90.00
_cell.angle_gamma   90.00
#
_symmetry.space_group_name_H-M   'P 1'
#
loop_
_entity.id
_entity.type
_entity.pdbx_description
1 polymer ?
#
loop_
_entity_poly.entity_id
_entity_poly.type
_entity_poly.pdbx_seq_one_letter_code
_entity_poly.pdbx_strand_id
1 'polypeptide(L)'
;MTTDIWSWVHDTHRQLAESGQHRLADALAEIAGHAVEGRNEQLDAMYPEALASARALGLPWVEVFLRHWRLQNLLNKRYQGEAAMSEAVSLLEFAHREETASCPQSVCAVQDFTICHANIDGPGYVPERLAVLEETLERVEPARACFDCLSREYADTLEDDGRPADALGYLDRAQTRIQAAGENVSLSFAHSRVSALHRLGRHQDALDAYDTAEHAYVAAGNRLDDDDRRKLAVGRALQHAALGRTATALELLPDAEEADRYPDIRHRWTAAVELLTAAGEFPNDAALGARLAGWAGELDAAGSHRPCLDLVLTAGRLALARGAREVALTLARTGTRKLGRLRLTDGVVEQVAELKAAAEALPHPELPVPVDELPQWLAENRPEPETGADLLAAALAGDDAPDTVLVLNLAGALGALGHARAVTELLWAQLELDPDSDYLTGMLGQLLIDAEDGDGIDRLADRLSAAPADAHWLRARWAAAQGRWAEVGEQCAAVLVHEPDALNTRRLAASAATRRGDHAEAQRLYEELLEHALDPAEAGEDEEHRTVQPPDLWHLATAATANRDWPAVRAAGARLGIEFDTDSGPIDEEWQLIELRAPRLGGTTVDLPALRTGPATARVLPVLGDDHDLNHGDVVVFSPAVLNDRPEPGEEDDWRPAFEFLTLLDPAGYTTYWIDGALPDEDTWYALRGALQEAGYAVWAYSGDQYRITDPHHDGETLPGIYAALGVPPTASAKEADILLTDLTASWPHPLAWPALAEAAGADLARHQKIVDDYDL
;
A
#
# COMPACT_ATOMS: atom_id res chain seq x y z
N MET A 1 -34.15 12.02 17.60
CA MET A 1 -34.00 11.62 16.18
C MET A 1 -32.58 11.09 16.04
N THR A 2 -32.41 9.80 15.82
CA THR A 2 -31.09 9.22 15.56
C THR A 2 -30.71 9.57 14.14
N THR A 3 -29.77 10.49 13.97
CA THR A 3 -29.25 10.88 12.63
C THR A 3 -28.59 9.66 12.00
N ASP A 4 -28.92 9.37 10.75
CA ASP A 4 -28.21 8.36 9.97
C ASP A 4 -26.73 8.77 9.78
N ILE A 5 -25.82 7.79 9.77
CA ILE A 5 -24.37 8.04 9.69
C ILE A 5 -24.03 8.83 8.43
N TRP A 6 -24.53 8.40 7.28
CA TRP A 6 -24.15 9.02 6.00
C TRP A 6 -24.77 10.40 5.81
N SER A 7 -26.00 10.62 6.31
CA SER A 7 -26.60 11.95 6.36
C SER A 7 -25.79 12.91 7.24
N TRP A 8 -25.28 12.42 8.38
CA TRP A 8 -24.38 13.20 9.23
C TRP A 8 -23.05 13.50 8.55
N VAL A 9 -22.43 12.51 7.88
CA VAL A 9 -21.19 12.70 7.10
C VAL A 9 -21.38 13.79 6.05
N HIS A 10 -22.45 13.69 5.24
CA HIS A 10 -22.75 14.67 4.19
C HIS A 10 -22.94 16.10 4.75
N ASP A 11 -23.71 16.24 5.82
CA ASP A 11 -23.93 17.54 6.44
C ASP A 11 -22.64 18.11 7.06
N THR A 12 -21.82 17.27 7.68
CA THR A 12 -20.53 17.68 8.27
C THR A 12 -19.51 18.05 7.21
N HIS A 13 -19.44 17.28 6.12
CA HIS A 13 -18.59 17.58 4.96
C HIS A 13 -18.91 18.98 4.42
N ARG A 14 -20.19 19.29 4.16
CA ARG A 14 -20.61 20.61 3.67
C ARG A 14 -20.22 21.73 4.64
N GLN A 15 -20.44 21.57 5.96
CA GLN A 15 -20.08 22.55 6.98
C GLN A 15 -18.56 22.80 7.04
N LEU A 16 -17.75 21.74 6.92
CA LEU A 16 -16.29 21.85 6.88
C LEU A 16 -15.82 22.58 5.62
N ALA A 17 -16.37 22.24 4.47
CA ALA A 17 -16.05 22.92 3.20
C ALA A 17 -16.43 24.40 3.24
N GLU A 18 -17.65 24.75 3.70
CA GLU A 18 -18.09 26.14 3.86
C GLU A 18 -17.24 26.94 4.85
N SER A 19 -16.59 26.27 5.83
CA SER A 19 -15.68 26.89 6.80
C SER A 19 -14.23 26.95 6.33
N GLY A 20 -13.93 26.52 5.10
CA GLY A 20 -12.59 26.49 4.52
C GLY A 20 -11.71 25.32 4.97
N GLN A 21 -12.30 24.30 5.63
CA GLN A 21 -11.59 23.09 6.06
C GLN A 21 -11.68 21.97 5.00
N HIS A 22 -11.31 22.28 3.75
CA HIS A 22 -11.51 21.41 2.59
C HIS A 22 -10.83 20.04 2.76
N ARG A 23 -9.56 20.01 3.19
CA ARG A 23 -8.83 18.74 3.37
C ARG A 23 -9.48 17.80 4.38
N LEU A 24 -10.00 18.35 5.50
CA LEU A 24 -10.72 17.54 6.47
C LEU A 24 -12.09 17.10 5.94
N ALA A 25 -12.76 17.92 5.15
CA ALA A 25 -14.00 17.59 4.47
C ALA A 25 -13.78 16.41 3.50
N ASP A 26 -12.76 16.50 2.63
CA ASP A 26 -12.41 15.44 1.68
C ASP A 26 -12.03 14.13 2.39
N ALA A 27 -11.20 14.23 3.45
CA ALA A 27 -10.86 13.06 4.26
C ALA A 27 -12.09 12.40 4.89
N LEU A 28 -13.06 13.17 5.39
CA LEU A 28 -14.31 12.64 5.94
C LEU A 28 -15.15 11.92 4.87
N ALA A 29 -15.15 12.42 3.64
CA ALA A 29 -15.91 11.83 2.54
C ALA A 29 -15.26 10.54 1.99
N GLU A 30 -13.93 10.47 1.92
CA GLU A 30 -13.20 9.44 1.17
C GLU A 30 -12.67 8.29 2.04
N ILE A 31 -12.40 8.53 3.34
CA ILE A 31 -11.72 7.55 4.21
C ILE A 31 -12.44 6.20 4.28
N ALA A 32 -13.77 6.20 4.30
CA ALA A 32 -14.57 4.98 4.34
C ALA A 32 -14.36 4.13 3.07
N GLY A 33 -14.37 4.78 1.89
CA GLY A 33 -14.08 4.13 0.61
C GLY A 33 -12.68 3.53 0.58
N HIS A 34 -11.66 4.32 0.96
CA HIS A 34 -10.28 3.82 1.03
C HIS A 34 -10.13 2.64 1.98
N ALA A 35 -10.79 2.68 3.14
CA ALA A 35 -10.74 1.60 4.11
C ALA A 35 -11.35 0.30 3.58
N VAL A 36 -12.53 0.37 2.96
CA VAL A 36 -13.27 -0.79 2.44
C VAL A 36 -12.60 -1.38 1.20
N GLU A 37 -12.08 -0.54 0.30
CA GLU A 37 -11.43 -0.98 -0.94
C GLU A 37 -9.98 -1.44 -0.73
N GLY A 38 -9.42 -1.25 0.48
CA GLY A 38 -8.04 -1.63 0.78
C GLY A 38 -7.00 -0.71 0.15
N ARG A 39 -7.36 0.57 -0.12
CA ARG A 39 -6.43 1.59 -0.61
C ARG A 39 -5.54 2.09 0.55
N ASN A 40 -4.62 1.22 0.95
CA ASN A 40 -3.86 1.38 2.18
C ASN A 40 -2.97 2.63 2.19
N GLU A 41 -2.29 2.90 1.08
CA GLU A 41 -1.38 4.04 0.95
C GLU A 41 -2.10 5.38 1.05
N GLN A 42 -3.26 5.50 0.39
CA GLN A 42 -4.08 6.71 0.42
C GLN A 42 -4.61 6.95 1.84
N LEU A 43 -5.08 5.90 2.49
CA LEU A 43 -5.58 5.97 3.86
C LEU A 43 -4.46 6.37 4.85
N ASP A 44 -3.27 5.77 4.72
CA ASP A 44 -2.12 6.08 5.57
C ASP A 44 -1.60 7.50 5.37
N ALA A 45 -1.68 8.03 4.14
CA ALA A 45 -1.28 9.40 3.84
C ALA A 45 -2.26 10.44 4.42
N MET A 46 -3.59 10.21 4.31
CA MET A 46 -4.58 11.20 4.72
C MET A 46 -4.89 11.20 6.22
N TYR A 47 -4.87 10.03 6.86
CA TYR A 47 -5.37 9.85 8.23
C TYR A 47 -4.67 10.72 9.29
N PRO A 48 -3.31 10.84 9.35
CA PRO A 48 -2.65 11.58 10.42
C PRO A 48 -3.02 13.07 10.42
N GLU A 49 -3.07 13.70 9.26
CA GLU A 49 -3.44 15.11 9.13
C GLU A 49 -4.92 15.33 9.46
N ALA A 50 -5.80 14.48 8.94
CA ALA A 50 -7.23 14.56 9.21
C ALA A 50 -7.53 14.41 10.70
N LEU A 51 -6.90 13.44 11.38
CA LEU A 51 -7.06 13.25 12.82
C LEU A 51 -6.54 14.44 13.62
N ALA A 52 -5.37 14.96 13.29
CA ALA A 52 -4.81 16.15 13.95
C ALA A 52 -5.72 17.38 13.78
N SER A 53 -6.27 17.58 12.58
CA SER A 53 -7.20 18.67 12.28
C SER A 53 -8.51 18.53 13.06
N ALA A 54 -9.10 17.33 13.10
CA ALA A 54 -10.33 17.05 13.86
C ALA A 54 -10.14 17.37 15.37
N ARG A 55 -8.99 16.98 15.94
CA ARG A 55 -8.63 17.28 17.32
C ARG A 55 -8.42 18.77 17.58
N ALA A 56 -7.69 19.45 16.70
CA ALA A 56 -7.43 20.87 16.80
C ALA A 56 -8.71 21.73 16.73
N LEU A 57 -9.69 21.29 15.94
CA LEU A 57 -11.00 21.95 15.79
C LEU A 57 -12.02 21.51 16.85
N GLY A 58 -11.69 20.55 17.73
CA GLY A 58 -12.61 20.05 18.76
C GLY A 58 -13.83 19.33 18.18
N LEU A 59 -13.62 18.49 17.16
CA LEU A 59 -14.66 17.73 16.45
C LEU A 59 -14.66 16.24 16.87
N PRO A 60 -15.14 15.88 18.06
CA PRO A 60 -14.99 14.54 18.60
C PRO A 60 -15.73 13.47 17.77
N TRP A 61 -16.83 13.80 17.10
CA TRP A 61 -17.53 12.85 16.23
C TRP A 61 -16.76 12.53 14.96
N VAL A 62 -16.07 13.53 14.39
CA VAL A 62 -15.16 13.33 13.25
C VAL A 62 -13.97 12.46 13.68
N GLU A 63 -13.42 12.68 14.88
CA GLU A 63 -12.36 11.82 15.42
C GLU A 63 -12.83 10.35 15.55
N VAL A 64 -14.04 10.08 16.09
CA VAL A 64 -14.61 8.71 16.17
C VAL A 64 -14.69 8.09 14.78
N PHE A 65 -15.19 8.83 13.78
CA PHE A 65 -15.39 8.35 12.42
C PHE A 65 -14.05 8.00 11.75
N LEU A 66 -13.08 8.90 11.79
CA LEU A 66 -11.75 8.67 11.21
C LEU A 66 -11.04 7.47 11.85
N ARG A 67 -11.06 7.36 13.18
CA ARG A 67 -10.43 6.25 13.92
C ARG A 67 -11.09 4.92 13.63
N HIS A 68 -12.42 4.87 13.55
CA HIS A 68 -13.15 3.67 13.17
C HIS A 68 -12.75 3.16 11.79
N TRP A 69 -12.78 4.00 10.76
CA TRP A 69 -12.45 3.55 9.40
C TRP A 69 -10.97 3.16 9.25
N ARG A 70 -10.08 3.84 9.98
CA ARG A 70 -8.70 3.39 10.09
C ARG A 70 -8.60 1.99 10.68
N LEU A 71 -9.28 1.72 11.80
CA LEU A 71 -9.31 0.39 12.43
C LEU A 71 -9.95 -0.65 11.52
N GLN A 72 -11.04 -0.34 10.82
CA GLN A 72 -11.65 -1.27 9.87
C GLN A 72 -10.65 -1.72 8.79
N ASN A 73 -9.83 -0.83 8.27
CA ASN A 73 -8.76 -1.19 7.34
C ASN A 73 -7.69 -2.08 8.01
N LEU A 74 -7.19 -1.66 9.17
CA LEU A 74 -6.16 -2.43 9.90
C LEU A 74 -6.64 -3.85 10.25
N LEU A 75 -7.89 -4.00 10.67
CA LEU A 75 -8.42 -5.27 11.16
C LEU A 75 -8.89 -6.20 10.02
N ASN A 76 -9.55 -5.68 8.99
CA ASN A 76 -10.17 -6.50 7.95
C ASN A 76 -9.31 -6.65 6.68
N LYS A 77 -8.47 -5.65 6.36
CA LYS A 77 -7.62 -5.70 5.14
C LYS A 77 -6.17 -6.06 5.44
N ARG A 78 -5.66 -5.68 6.62
CA ARG A 78 -4.28 -5.97 7.03
C ARG A 78 -4.21 -7.02 8.16
N TYR A 79 -5.35 -7.52 8.64
CA TYR A 79 -5.45 -8.55 9.69
C TYR A 79 -4.60 -8.26 10.94
N GLN A 80 -4.46 -6.99 11.31
CA GLN A 80 -3.70 -6.64 12.50
C GLN A 80 -4.46 -7.04 13.77
N GLY A 81 -3.77 -7.75 14.66
CA GLY A 81 -4.28 -8.14 15.97
C GLY A 81 -3.64 -7.30 17.07
N GLU A 82 -2.51 -7.73 17.64
CA GLU A 82 -1.86 -7.05 18.77
C GLU A 82 -1.48 -5.59 18.46
N ALA A 83 -1.02 -5.29 17.25
CA ALA A 83 -0.64 -3.94 16.87
C ALA A 83 -1.81 -2.94 16.91
N ALA A 84 -3.04 -3.40 16.65
CA ALA A 84 -4.24 -2.57 16.67
C ALA A 84 -4.94 -2.52 18.05
N MET A 85 -4.56 -3.38 19.01
CA MET A 85 -5.29 -3.55 20.26
C MET A 85 -5.40 -2.26 21.09
N SER A 86 -4.29 -1.53 21.25
CA SER A 86 -4.29 -0.30 22.06
C SER A 86 -5.23 0.76 21.45
N GLU A 87 -5.28 0.86 20.13
CA GLU A 87 -6.16 1.80 19.43
C GLU A 87 -7.63 1.36 19.49
N ALA A 88 -7.93 0.06 19.34
CA ALA A 88 -9.28 -0.47 19.44
C ALA A 88 -9.88 -0.24 20.84
N VAL A 89 -9.11 -0.51 21.90
CA VAL A 89 -9.52 -0.23 23.29
C VAL A 89 -9.70 1.26 23.52
N SER A 90 -8.73 2.09 23.08
CA SER A 90 -8.79 3.55 23.23
C SER A 90 -9.99 4.15 22.48
N LEU A 91 -10.31 3.65 21.27
CA LEU A 91 -11.49 4.12 20.54
C LEU A 91 -12.78 3.70 21.24
N LEU A 92 -12.88 2.47 21.75
CA LEU A 92 -14.05 2.01 22.50
C LEU A 92 -14.30 2.89 23.71
N GLU A 93 -13.27 3.21 24.51
CA GLU A 93 -13.37 4.11 25.66
C GLU A 93 -13.77 5.54 25.23
N PHE A 94 -13.17 6.06 24.15
CA PHE A 94 -13.49 7.38 23.62
C PHE A 94 -14.93 7.47 23.12
N ALA A 95 -15.41 6.46 22.40
CA ALA A 95 -16.75 6.39 21.85
C ALA A 95 -17.86 6.37 22.93
N HIS A 96 -17.53 5.94 24.16
CA HIS A 96 -18.47 5.90 25.28
C HIS A 96 -18.46 7.15 26.18
N ARG A 97 -17.64 8.17 25.87
CA ARG A 97 -17.65 9.43 26.62
C ARG A 97 -18.94 10.22 26.34
N GLU A 98 -19.30 11.11 27.27
CA GLU A 98 -20.53 11.92 27.18
C GLU A 98 -20.61 12.71 25.87
N GLU A 99 -19.48 13.22 25.39
CA GLU A 99 -19.35 14.04 24.16
C GLU A 99 -19.49 13.23 22.85
N THR A 100 -19.25 11.91 22.91
CA THR A 100 -19.21 11.02 21.72
C THR A 100 -20.27 9.94 21.75
N ALA A 101 -20.87 9.61 22.89
CA ALA A 101 -21.84 8.52 23.03
C ALA A 101 -23.09 8.66 22.13
N SER A 102 -23.42 9.88 21.71
CA SER A 102 -24.51 10.16 20.75
C SER A 102 -24.09 10.19 19.29
N CYS A 103 -22.79 10.07 19.01
CA CYS A 103 -22.27 9.97 17.63
C CYS A 103 -22.83 8.70 16.96
N PRO A 104 -23.37 8.79 15.73
CA PRO A 104 -23.91 7.62 15.03
C PRO A 104 -22.88 6.48 14.86
N GLN A 105 -21.59 6.83 14.71
CA GLN A 105 -20.50 5.87 14.50
C GLN A 105 -19.99 5.22 15.82
N SER A 106 -20.31 5.75 16.99
CA SER A 106 -19.76 5.27 18.28
C SER A 106 -20.06 3.80 18.55
N VAL A 107 -21.22 3.30 18.11
CA VAL A 107 -21.61 1.89 18.22
C VAL A 107 -20.64 0.96 17.49
N CYS A 108 -20.05 1.43 16.39
CA CYS A 108 -19.15 0.62 15.56
C CYS A 108 -17.78 0.36 16.23
N ALA A 109 -17.40 1.14 17.24
CA ALA A 109 -16.20 0.87 18.04
C ALA A 109 -16.26 -0.47 18.79
N VAL A 110 -17.48 -0.99 19.06
CA VAL A 110 -17.67 -2.33 19.61
C VAL A 110 -17.30 -3.40 18.57
N GLN A 111 -17.63 -3.19 17.31
CA GLN A 111 -17.21 -4.08 16.22
C GLN A 111 -15.69 -4.09 16.08
N ASP A 112 -15.03 -2.94 16.08
CA ASP A 112 -13.57 -2.84 16.03
C ASP A 112 -12.91 -3.62 17.17
N PHE A 113 -13.41 -3.45 18.39
CA PHE A 113 -12.93 -4.19 19.55
C PHE A 113 -13.08 -5.71 19.39
N THR A 114 -14.24 -6.17 18.92
CA THR A 114 -14.50 -7.62 18.77
C THR A 114 -13.67 -8.26 17.67
N ILE A 115 -13.53 -7.61 16.52
CA ILE A 115 -12.68 -8.10 15.41
C ILE A 115 -11.20 -8.13 15.84
N CYS A 116 -10.72 -7.08 16.52
CA CYS A 116 -9.34 -7.04 17.00
C CYS A 116 -9.03 -8.26 17.89
N HIS A 117 -9.90 -8.56 18.85
CA HIS A 117 -9.73 -9.71 19.74
C HIS A 117 -9.89 -11.05 19.00
N ALA A 118 -10.76 -11.12 17.98
CA ALA A 118 -10.88 -12.29 17.10
C ALA A 118 -9.58 -12.55 16.33
N ASN A 119 -8.96 -11.51 15.81
CA ASN A 119 -7.68 -11.62 15.11
C ASN A 119 -6.55 -12.10 16.02
N ILE A 120 -6.50 -11.68 17.28
CA ILE A 120 -5.47 -12.11 18.23
C ILE A 120 -5.66 -13.59 18.62
N ASP A 121 -6.77 -13.89 19.27
CA ASP A 121 -7.14 -15.25 19.74
C ASP A 121 -8.65 -15.32 19.97
N GLY A 122 -9.44 -15.46 18.92
CA GLY A 122 -10.91 -15.43 18.99
C GLY A 122 -11.50 -16.25 20.14
N PRO A 123 -11.17 -17.56 20.25
CA PRO A 123 -11.61 -18.42 21.36
C PRO A 123 -11.16 -17.94 22.75
N GLY A 124 -9.99 -17.33 22.85
CA GLY A 124 -9.42 -16.86 24.12
C GLY A 124 -10.09 -15.60 24.68
N TYR A 125 -10.89 -14.89 23.87
CA TYR A 125 -11.54 -13.63 24.23
C TYR A 125 -13.07 -13.68 24.14
N VAL A 126 -13.67 -14.86 24.06
CA VAL A 126 -15.13 -15.04 23.95
C VAL A 126 -15.91 -14.30 25.06
N PRO A 127 -15.56 -14.39 26.36
CA PRO A 127 -16.31 -13.71 27.39
C PRO A 127 -16.36 -12.20 27.25
N GLU A 128 -15.22 -11.57 26.92
CA GLU A 128 -15.10 -10.12 26.75
C GLU A 128 -15.88 -9.65 25.51
N ARG A 129 -15.77 -10.38 24.40
CA ARG A 129 -16.49 -10.09 23.14
C ARG A 129 -18.01 -10.21 23.34
N LEU A 130 -18.50 -11.30 23.94
CA LEU A 130 -19.93 -11.48 24.21
C LEU A 130 -20.47 -10.38 25.13
N ALA A 131 -19.75 -10.03 26.21
CA ALA A 131 -20.20 -9.03 27.16
C ALA A 131 -20.48 -7.67 26.52
N VAL A 132 -19.54 -7.16 25.69
CA VAL A 132 -19.72 -5.86 25.03
C VAL A 132 -20.78 -5.90 23.93
N LEU A 133 -20.91 -7.04 23.23
CA LEU A 133 -21.91 -7.23 22.18
C LEU A 133 -23.32 -7.32 22.76
N GLU A 134 -23.54 -8.09 23.83
CA GLU A 134 -24.84 -8.24 24.51
C GLU A 134 -25.35 -6.89 25.01
N GLU A 135 -24.50 -6.17 25.75
CA GLU A 135 -24.85 -4.85 26.29
C GLU A 135 -25.21 -3.85 25.16
N THR A 136 -24.51 -3.92 24.03
CA THR A 136 -24.73 -3.00 22.91
C THR A 136 -25.96 -3.36 22.10
N LEU A 137 -26.16 -4.65 21.77
CA LEU A 137 -27.30 -5.15 21.02
C LEU A 137 -28.65 -4.95 21.71
N GLU A 138 -28.68 -4.82 23.07
CA GLU A 138 -29.88 -4.45 23.80
C GLU A 138 -30.35 -3.02 23.53
N ARG A 139 -29.42 -2.13 23.12
CA ARG A 139 -29.66 -0.69 22.92
C ARG A 139 -29.82 -0.31 21.45
N VAL A 140 -29.33 -1.14 20.52
CA VAL A 140 -29.36 -0.87 19.09
C VAL A 140 -30.68 -1.36 18.48
N GLU A 141 -31.38 -0.46 17.80
CA GLU A 141 -32.63 -0.81 17.10
C GLU A 141 -32.32 -1.70 15.87
N PRO A 142 -33.16 -2.72 15.60
CA PRO A 142 -32.96 -3.63 14.47
C PRO A 142 -33.00 -2.98 13.08
N ALA A 143 -33.57 -1.78 12.95
CA ALA A 143 -33.59 -0.99 11.73
C ALA A 143 -32.23 -0.31 11.41
N ARG A 144 -31.27 -0.32 12.35
CA ARG A 144 -29.96 0.29 12.11
C ARG A 144 -28.99 -0.71 11.50
N ALA A 145 -28.22 -0.27 10.51
CA ALA A 145 -27.18 -1.08 9.87
C ALA A 145 -26.19 -1.70 10.88
N CYS A 146 -25.87 -0.98 11.98
CA CYS A 146 -25.00 -1.49 13.06
C CYS A 146 -25.57 -2.73 13.75
N PHE A 147 -26.91 -2.93 13.77
CA PHE A 147 -27.51 -4.13 14.34
C PHE A 147 -27.15 -5.40 13.53
N ASP A 148 -27.13 -5.30 12.20
CA ASP A 148 -26.64 -6.38 11.32
C ASP A 148 -25.16 -6.70 11.62
N CYS A 149 -24.30 -5.67 11.61
CA CYS A 149 -22.86 -5.84 11.87
C CYS A 149 -22.58 -6.49 13.23
N LEU A 150 -23.17 -5.98 14.31
CA LEU A 150 -22.97 -6.53 15.66
C LEU A 150 -23.58 -7.91 15.82
N SER A 151 -24.68 -8.22 15.11
CA SER A 151 -25.28 -9.57 15.13
C SER A 151 -24.37 -10.61 14.48
N ARG A 152 -23.63 -10.22 13.44
CA ARG A 152 -22.60 -11.08 12.84
C ARG A 152 -21.46 -11.34 13.81
N GLU A 153 -20.91 -10.29 14.42
CA GLU A 153 -19.83 -10.42 15.41
C GLU A 153 -20.24 -11.31 16.60
N TYR A 154 -21.51 -11.21 17.03
CA TYR A 154 -22.05 -12.06 18.10
C TYR A 154 -22.10 -13.54 17.66
N ALA A 155 -22.56 -13.80 16.43
CA ALA A 155 -22.61 -15.16 15.88
C ALA A 155 -21.20 -15.73 15.69
N ASP A 156 -20.28 -14.95 15.13
CA ASP A 156 -18.88 -15.36 14.92
C ASP A 156 -18.17 -15.63 16.26
N THR A 157 -18.51 -14.87 17.31
CA THR A 157 -18.02 -15.12 18.68
C THR A 157 -18.57 -16.43 19.26
N LEU A 158 -19.83 -16.78 18.99
CA LEU A 158 -20.40 -18.08 19.37
C LEU A 158 -19.76 -19.25 18.62
N GLU A 159 -19.36 -19.04 17.36
CA GLU A 159 -18.61 -20.04 16.61
C GLU A 159 -17.21 -20.27 17.21
N ASP A 160 -16.52 -19.21 17.64
CA ASP A 160 -15.26 -19.30 18.36
C ASP A 160 -15.38 -20.03 19.72
N ASP A 161 -16.55 -19.92 20.36
CA ASP A 161 -16.92 -20.69 21.57
C ASP A 161 -17.28 -22.17 21.27
N GLY A 162 -17.17 -22.62 20.02
CA GLY A 162 -17.56 -23.97 19.62
C GLY A 162 -19.06 -24.22 19.57
N ARG A 163 -19.89 -23.20 19.43
CA ARG A 163 -21.36 -23.21 19.48
C ARG A 163 -22.01 -22.81 18.14
N PRO A 164 -21.66 -23.41 17.00
CA PRO A 164 -22.19 -23.01 15.69
C PRO A 164 -23.72 -23.18 15.55
N ALA A 165 -24.33 -24.11 16.31
CA ALA A 165 -25.78 -24.27 16.32
C ALA A 165 -26.49 -23.07 17.01
N ASP A 166 -25.90 -22.55 18.09
CA ASP A 166 -26.41 -21.36 18.79
C ASP A 166 -26.22 -20.12 17.93
N ALA A 167 -25.08 -20.00 17.23
CA ALA A 167 -24.80 -18.94 16.27
C ALA A 167 -25.86 -18.90 15.15
N LEU A 168 -26.14 -20.04 14.52
CA LEU A 168 -27.17 -20.15 13.49
C LEU A 168 -28.57 -19.76 14.04
N GLY A 169 -28.95 -20.30 15.21
CA GLY A 169 -30.22 -19.96 15.85
C GLY A 169 -30.32 -18.49 16.25
N TYR A 170 -29.22 -17.84 16.61
CA TYR A 170 -29.18 -16.41 16.87
C TYR A 170 -29.37 -15.60 15.58
N LEU A 171 -28.66 -15.92 14.49
CA LEU A 171 -28.79 -15.27 13.19
C LEU A 171 -30.22 -15.38 12.63
N ASP A 172 -30.92 -16.53 12.82
CA ASP A 172 -32.32 -16.68 12.44
C ASP A 172 -33.22 -15.67 13.16
N ARG A 173 -33.02 -15.48 14.46
CA ARG A 173 -33.77 -14.50 15.25
C ARG A 173 -33.42 -13.06 14.87
N ALA A 174 -32.15 -12.77 14.66
CA ALA A 174 -31.66 -11.44 14.25
C ALA A 174 -32.25 -11.04 12.88
N GLN A 175 -32.20 -11.94 11.91
CA GLN A 175 -32.81 -11.72 10.59
C GLN A 175 -34.32 -11.43 10.70
N THR A 176 -35.05 -12.20 11.52
CA THR A 176 -36.47 -11.97 11.74
C THR A 176 -36.75 -10.57 12.31
N ARG A 177 -35.90 -10.08 13.23
CA ARG A 177 -36.03 -8.74 13.83
C ARG A 177 -35.72 -7.64 12.82
N ILE A 178 -34.69 -7.80 11.99
CA ILE A 178 -34.32 -6.86 10.91
C ILE A 178 -35.47 -6.74 9.91
N GLN A 179 -35.99 -7.87 9.44
CA GLN A 179 -37.11 -7.90 8.47
C GLN A 179 -38.41 -7.32 9.06
N ALA A 180 -38.69 -7.57 10.35
CA ALA A 180 -39.83 -6.98 11.03
C ALA A 180 -39.71 -5.44 11.18
N ALA A 181 -38.49 -4.92 11.16
CA ALA A 181 -38.21 -3.48 11.14
C ALA A 181 -38.27 -2.87 9.73
N GLY A 182 -38.51 -3.68 8.69
CA GLY A 182 -38.63 -3.23 7.30
C GLY A 182 -37.30 -3.19 6.52
N GLU A 183 -36.25 -3.75 7.09
CA GLU A 183 -34.90 -3.76 6.53
C GLU A 183 -34.54 -5.15 5.97
N ASN A 184 -33.50 -5.20 5.13
CA ASN A 184 -32.92 -6.42 4.62
C ASN A 184 -31.56 -6.65 5.28
N VAL A 185 -31.18 -7.93 5.43
CA VAL A 185 -29.85 -8.31 5.88
C VAL A 185 -28.82 -8.09 4.77
N SER A 186 -27.58 -7.78 5.15
CA SER A 186 -26.45 -7.62 4.21
C SER A 186 -25.99 -8.97 3.63
N LEU A 187 -25.20 -8.94 2.53
CA LEU A 187 -24.50 -10.12 2.02
C LEU A 187 -23.51 -10.66 3.06
N SER A 188 -22.89 -9.78 3.84
CA SER A 188 -21.98 -10.17 4.93
C SER A 188 -22.70 -10.98 6.02
N PHE A 189 -23.99 -10.71 6.28
CA PHE A 189 -24.80 -11.53 7.18
C PHE A 189 -24.97 -12.98 6.66
N ALA A 190 -25.10 -13.13 5.34
CA ALA A 190 -25.15 -14.47 4.73
C ALA A 190 -23.80 -15.19 4.88
N HIS A 191 -22.68 -14.49 4.84
CA HIS A 191 -21.37 -15.12 5.06
C HIS A 191 -21.22 -15.70 6.47
N SER A 192 -21.65 -14.99 7.53
CA SER A 192 -21.64 -15.55 8.91
C SER A 192 -22.60 -16.72 9.03
N ARG A 193 -23.80 -16.64 8.41
CA ARG A 193 -24.74 -17.78 8.38
C ARG A 193 -24.15 -19.02 7.69
N VAL A 194 -23.47 -18.83 6.55
CA VAL A 194 -22.81 -19.91 5.83
C VAL A 194 -21.65 -20.49 6.63
N SER A 195 -20.91 -19.68 7.37
CA SER A 195 -19.86 -20.16 8.28
C SER A 195 -20.42 -21.13 9.31
N ALA A 196 -21.49 -20.74 10.01
CA ALA A 196 -22.16 -21.61 10.98
C ALA A 196 -22.67 -22.91 10.35
N LEU A 197 -23.29 -22.85 9.17
CA LEU A 197 -23.76 -24.02 8.42
C LEU A 197 -22.61 -24.95 8.00
N HIS A 198 -21.50 -24.37 7.53
CA HIS A 198 -20.28 -25.11 7.17
C HIS A 198 -19.74 -25.89 8.37
N ARG A 199 -19.58 -25.25 9.52
CA ARG A 199 -19.12 -25.88 10.76
C ARG A 199 -20.06 -27.02 11.25
N LEU A 200 -21.35 -26.93 10.90
CA LEU A 200 -22.36 -27.97 11.18
C LEU A 200 -22.39 -29.08 10.12
N GLY A 201 -21.54 -29.03 9.09
CA GLY A 201 -21.54 -29.99 7.96
C GLY A 201 -22.75 -29.85 7.03
N ARG A 202 -23.51 -28.76 7.11
CA ARG A 202 -24.75 -28.49 6.35
C ARG A 202 -24.43 -27.75 5.04
N HIS A 203 -23.53 -28.31 4.22
CA HIS A 203 -22.96 -27.63 3.07
C HIS A 203 -23.98 -27.29 1.98
N GLN A 204 -25.01 -28.13 1.75
CA GLN A 204 -26.06 -27.80 0.78
C GLN A 204 -26.92 -26.63 1.27
N ASP A 205 -27.27 -26.62 2.56
CA ASP A 205 -28.02 -25.49 3.14
C ASP A 205 -27.20 -24.18 3.09
N ALA A 206 -25.87 -24.28 3.17
CA ALA A 206 -24.98 -23.14 3.01
C ALA A 206 -25.00 -22.56 1.58
N LEU A 207 -25.02 -23.41 0.55
CA LEU A 207 -25.21 -22.97 -0.85
C LEU A 207 -26.58 -22.32 -1.06
N ASP A 208 -27.64 -22.95 -0.53
CA ASP A 208 -29.01 -22.41 -0.63
C ASP A 208 -29.14 -21.05 0.10
N ALA A 209 -28.40 -20.85 1.19
CA ALA A 209 -28.33 -19.56 1.90
C ALA A 209 -27.65 -18.47 1.07
N TYR A 210 -26.55 -18.77 0.36
CA TYR A 210 -25.92 -17.83 -0.58
C TYR A 210 -26.86 -17.46 -1.71
N ASP A 211 -27.48 -18.43 -2.35
CA ASP A 211 -28.40 -18.19 -3.46
C ASP A 211 -29.61 -17.31 -3.05
N THR A 212 -30.15 -17.58 -1.86
CA THR A 212 -31.24 -16.78 -1.29
C THR A 212 -30.82 -15.35 -1.02
N ALA A 213 -29.64 -15.14 -0.43
CA ALA A 213 -29.13 -13.82 -0.09
C ALA A 213 -28.82 -13.00 -1.35
N GLU A 214 -28.14 -13.59 -2.33
CA GLU A 214 -27.83 -12.94 -3.61
C GLU A 214 -29.08 -12.51 -4.34
N HIS A 215 -30.07 -13.42 -4.46
CA HIS A 215 -31.35 -13.08 -5.10
C HIS A 215 -32.08 -11.94 -4.38
N ALA A 216 -32.10 -11.95 -3.04
CA ALA A 216 -32.71 -10.89 -2.25
C ALA A 216 -32.01 -9.55 -2.44
N TYR A 217 -30.65 -9.55 -2.46
CA TYR A 217 -29.82 -8.36 -2.64
C TYR A 217 -30.06 -7.70 -4.01
N VAL A 218 -30.05 -8.51 -5.08
CA VAL A 218 -30.32 -8.04 -6.44
C VAL A 218 -31.78 -7.59 -6.62
N ALA A 219 -32.74 -8.33 -6.03
CA ALA A 219 -34.17 -7.96 -6.07
C ALA A 219 -34.48 -6.62 -5.36
N ALA A 220 -33.65 -6.24 -4.38
CA ALA A 220 -33.70 -4.94 -3.72
C ALA A 220 -33.12 -3.79 -4.57
N GLY A 221 -32.67 -4.08 -5.79
CA GLY A 221 -32.09 -3.09 -6.72
C GLY A 221 -30.58 -2.85 -6.56
N ASN A 222 -29.91 -3.61 -5.69
CA ASN A 222 -28.47 -3.51 -5.50
C ASN A 222 -27.73 -4.23 -6.63
N ARG A 223 -26.47 -3.82 -6.86
CA ARG A 223 -25.55 -4.49 -7.78
C ARG A 223 -24.39 -5.08 -7.00
N LEU A 224 -24.05 -6.33 -7.34
CA LEU A 224 -22.84 -6.95 -6.83
C LEU A 224 -21.61 -6.23 -7.43
N ASP A 225 -20.73 -5.78 -6.59
CA ASP A 225 -19.40 -5.35 -7.01
C ASP A 225 -18.44 -6.55 -7.17
N ASP A 226 -17.19 -6.28 -7.50
CA ASP A 226 -16.20 -7.35 -7.73
C ASP A 226 -15.77 -8.02 -6.41
N ASP A 227 -15.79 -7.30 -5.29
CA ASP A 227 -15.50 -7.82 -3.96
C ASP A 227 -16.60 -8.79 -3.50
N ASP A 228 -17.87 -8.41 -3.66
CA ASP A 228 -19.03 -9.27 -3.40
C ASP A 228 -18.97 -10.57 -4.22
N ARG A 229 -18.70 -10.45 -5.54
CA ARG A 229 -18.60 -11.63 -6.44
C ARG A 229 -17.51 -12.57 -6.01
N ARG A 230 -16.34 -12.05 -5.66
CA ARG A 230 -15.18 -12.82 -5.21
C ARG A 230 -15.47 -13.56 -3.91
N LYS A 231 -16.05 -12.89 -2.92
CA LYS A 231 -16.41 -13.49 -1.63
C LYS A 231 -17.46 -14.57 -1.76
N LEU A 232 -18.47 -14.37 -2.62
CA LEU A 232 -19.47 -15.38 -2.93
C LEU A 232 -18.85 -16.59 -3.66
N ALA A 233 -17.98 -16.35 -4.65
CA ALA A 233 -17.32 -17.39 -5.43
C ALA A 233 -16.47 -18.31 -4.54
N VAL A 234 -15.56 -17.75 -3.72
CA VAL A 234 -14.73 -18.57 -2.81
C VAL A 234 -15.57 -19.29 -1.76
N GLY A 235 -16.62 -18.63 -1.25
CA GLY A 235 -17.54 -19.28 -0.30
C GLY A 235 -18.27 -20.47 -0.89
N ARG A 236 -18.77 -20.35 -2.13
CA ARG A 236 -19.41 -21.46 -2.86
C ARG A 236 -18.40 -22.54 -3.22
N ALA A 237 -17.20 -22.17 -3.68
CA ALA A 237 -16.12 -23.12 -3.97
C ALA A 237 -15.84 -24.04 -2.77
N LEU A 238 -15.72 -23.45 -1.57
CA LEU A 238 -15.52 -24.21 -0.33
C LEU A 238 -16.67 -25.20 -0.07
N GLN A 239 -17.94 -24.80 -0.24
CA GLN A 239 -19.07 -25.68 0.01
C GLN A 239 -19.15 -26.81 -1.05
N HIS A 240 -18.87 -26.51 -2.33
CA HIS A 240 -18.79 -27.53 -3.37
C HIS A 240 -17.64 -28.51 -3.13
N ALA A 241 -16.47 -28.04 -2.71
CA ALA A 241 -15.35 -28.90 -2.33
C ALA A 241 -15.74 -29.85 -1.18
N ALA A 242 -16.38 -29.31 -0.14
CA ALA A 242 -16.87 -30.09 1.00
C ALA A 242 -17.94 -31.16 0.62
N LEU A 243 -18.71 -30.89 -0.44
CA LEU A 243 -19.67 -31.87 -1.01
C LEU A 243 -19.04 -32.85 -1.99
N GLY A 244 -17.73 -32.78 -2.24
CA GLY A 244 -17.04 -33.64 -3.23
C GLY A 244 -17.33 -33.26 -4.69
N ARG A 245 -17.89 -32.07 -4.94
CA ARG A 245 -18.16 -31.51 -6.29
C ARG A 245 -16.93 -30.73 -6.78
N THR A 246 -15.82 -31.43 -6.94
CA THR A 246 -14.49 -30.85 -7.15
C THR A 246 -14.38 -30.00 -8.41
N ALA A 247 -14.98 -30.45 -9.53
CA ALA A 247 -14.97 -29.70 -10.80
C ALA A 247 -15.64 -28.32 -10.65
N THR A 248 -16.83 -28.27 -10.03
CA THR A 248 -17.54 -27.00 -9.78
C THR A 248 -16.79 -26.13 -8.78
N ALA A 249 -16.15 -26.74 -7.78
CA ALA A 249 -15.35 -26.01 -6.82
C ALA A 249 -14.16 -25.32 -7.50
N LEU A 250 -13.45 -25.99 -8.41
CA LEU A 250 -12.33 -25.43 -9.16
C LEU A 250 -12.75 -24.31 -10.13
N GLU A 251 -13.92 -24.44 -10.77
CA GLU A 251 -14.46 -23.40 -11.64
C GLU A 251 -14.79 -22.09 -10.89
N LEU A 252 -15.17 -22.20 -9.62
CA LEU A 252 -15.56 -21.07 -8.76
C LEU A 252 -14.41 -20.52 -7.92
N LEU A 253 -13.34 -21.30 -7.73
CA LEU A 253 -12.23 -20.91 -6.86
C LEU A 253 -11.44 -19.77 -7.52
N PRO A 254 -11.29 -18.61 -6.86
CA PRO A 254 -10.37 -17.57 -7.33
C PRO A 254 -8.96 -18.14 -7.50
N ASP A 255 -8.21 -17.62 -8.45
CA ASP A 255 -6.83 -18.06 -8.62
C ASP A 255 -5.94 -17.63 -7.43
N ALA A 256 -4.74 -18.18 -7.39
CA ALA A 256 -3.85 -17.96 -6.26
C ALA A 256 -3.33 -16.52 -6.18
N GLU A 257 -3.17 -15.83 -7.33
CA GLU A 257 -2.74 -14.43 -7.39
C GLU A 257 -3.85 -13.50 -6.87
N GLU A 258 -5.10 -13.86 -7.12
CA GLU A 258 -6.25 -13.15 -6.57
C GLU A 258 -6.32 -13.32 -5.04
N ALA A 259 -6.02 -14.53 -4.53
CA ALA A 259 -5.93 -14.77 -3.08
C ALA A 259 -4.72 -14.06 -2.43
N ASP A 260 -3.62 -13.88 -3.15
CA ASP A 260 -2.49 -13.05 -2.69
C ASP A 260 -2.91 -11.58 -2.54
N ARG A 261 -3.64 -11.06 -3.52
CA ARG A 261 -4.08 -9.65 -3.57
C ARG A 261 -5.17 -9.32 -2.55
N TYR A 262 -6.04 -10.28 -2.21
CA TYR A 262 -7.21 -10.08 -1.35
C TYR A 262 -7.16 -10.96 -0.09
N PRO A 263 -6.52 -10.50 1.00
CA PRO A 263 -6.36 -11.30 2.22
C PRO A 263 -7.66 -11.81 2.85
N ASP A 264 -8.77 -11.10 2.66
CA ASP A 264 -10.08 -11.41 3.25
C ASP A 264 -10.73 -12.70 2.71
N ILE A 265 -10.24 -13.24 1.59
CA ILE A 265 -10.70 -14.55 1.09
C ILE A 265 -9.77 -15.70 1.47
N ARG A 266 -8.54 -15.44 1.95
CA ARG A 266 -7.48 -16.46 2.13
C ARG A 266 -7.90 -17.63 3.00
N HIS A 267 -8.64 -17.41 4.09
CA HIS A 267 -9.06 -18.50 4.98
C HIS A 267 -10.02 -19.49 4.30
N ARG A 268 -11.01 -19.00 3.52
CA ARG A 268 -11.93 -19.85 2.77
C ARG A 268 -11.24 -20.51 1.58
N TRP A 269 -10.37 -19.79 0.91
CA TRP A 269 -9.55 -20.28 -0.19
C TRP A 269 -8.67 -21.44 0.28
N THR A 270 -7.95 -21.27 1.38
CA THR A 270 -7.08 -22.31 1.96
C THR A 270 -7.87 -23.54 2.36
N ALA A 271 -9.04 -23.36 2.99
CA ALA A 271 -9.91 -24.48 3.36
C ALA A 271 -10.44 -25.24 2.13
N ALA A 272 -10.81 -24.53 1.06
CA ALA A 272 -11.23 -25.17 -0.19
C ALA A 272 -10.06 -25.92 -0.85
N VAL A 273 -8.87 -25.33 -0.93
CA VAL A 273 -7.66 -25.93 -1.49
C VAL A 273 -7.24 -27.17 -0.69
N GLU A 274 -7.30 -27.15 0.64
CA GLU A 274 -7.00 -28.34 1.46
C GLU A 274 -7.91 -29.52 1.08
N LEU A 275 -9.22 -29.29 0.91
CA LEU A 275 -10.17 -30.31 0.49
C LEU A 275 -9.91 -30.80 -0.94
N LEU A 276 -9.64 -29.90 -1.86
CA LEU A 276 -9.36 -30.23 -3.27
C LEU A 276 -8.03 -30.97 -3.44
N THR A 277 -7.02 -30.61 -2.66
CA THR A 277 -5.73 -31.31 -2.59
C THR A 277 -5.91 -32.74 -2.04
N ALA A 278 -6.69 -32.89 -0.97
CA ALA A 278 -7.02 -34.20 -0.42
C ALA A 278 -7.79 -35.08 -1.41
N ALA A 279 -8.56 -34.51 -2.32
CA ALA A 279 -9.25 -35.19 -3.40
C ALA A 279 -8.32 -35.49 -4.61
N GLY A 280 -7.10 -34.97 -4.64
CA GLY A 280 -6.15 -35.12 -5.77
C GLY A 280 -6.43 -34.21 -6.98
N GLU A 281 -7.28 -33.20 -6.81
CA GLU A 281 -7.74 -32.29 -7.88
C GLU A 281 -7.03 -30.94 -7.88
N PHE A 282 -6.26 -30.62 -6.83
CA PHE A 282 -5.45 -29.41 -6.74
C PHE A 282 -4.00 -29.79 -6.43
N PRO A 283 -2.99 -29.12 -7.05
CA PRO A 283 -1.58 -29.43 -6.81
C PRO A 283 -1.18 -29.20 -5.36
N ASN A 284 -0.51 -30.20 -4.74
CA ASN A 284 0.14 -30.06 -3.45
C ASN A 284 1.65 -30.00 -3.69
N ASP A 285 2.17 -28.82 -4.05
CA ASP A 285 3.56 -28.60 -4.40
C ASP A 285 4.25 -27.59 -3.47
N ALA A 286 5.54 -27.35 -3.71
CA ALA A 286 6.34 -26.41 -2.95
C ALA A 286 5.85 -24.96 -3.11
N ALA A 287 5.29 -24.60 -4.27
CA ALA A 287 4.78 -23.23 -4.51
C ALA A 287 3.55 -22.94 -3.64
N LEU A 288 2.62 -23.88 -3.52
CA LEU A 288 1.51 -23.77 -2.56
C LEU A 288 2.03 -23.67 -1.13
N GLY A 289 3.02 -24.49 -0.76
CA GLY A 289 3.65 -24.47 0.56
C GLY A 289 4.26 -23.12 0.88
N ALA A 290 5.04 -22.54 -0.03
CA ALA A 290 5.69 -21.24 0.12
C ALA A 290 4.66 -20.10 0.28
N ARG A 291 3.58 -20.11 -0.51
CA ARG A 291 2.50 -19.14 -0.41
C ARG A 291 1.85 -19.16 0.98
N LEU A 292 1.47 -20.35 1.47
CA LEU A 292 0.84 -20.48 2.79
C LEU A 292 1.81 -20.09 3.92
N ALA A 293 3.10 -20.39 3.80
CA ALA A 293 4.12 -19.99 4.75
C ALA A 293 4.30 -18.46 4.73
N GLY A 294 4.29 -17.81 3.56
CA GLY A 294 4.32 -16.36 3.41
C GLY A 294 3.13 -15.69 4.11
N TRP A 295 1.89 -16.15 3.84
CA TRP A 295 0.69 -15.64 4.52
C TRP A 295 0.73 -15.85 6.04
N ALA A 296 1.26 -16.99 6.51
CA ALA A 296 1.46 -17.22 7.95
C ALA A 296 2.46 -16.24 8.54
N GLY A 297 3.51 -15.88 7.80
CA GLY A 297 4.48 -14.83 8.17
C GLY A 297 3.85 -13.45 8.28
N GLU A 298 2.99 -13.05 7.34
CA GLU A 298 2.22 -11.80 7.39
C GLU A 298 1.32 -11.74 8.65
N LEU A 299 0.58 -12.83 8.95
CA LEU A 299 -0.25 -12.91 10.14
C LEU A 299 0.58 -12.92 11.44
N ASP A 300 1.78 -13.51 11.42
CA ASP A 300 2.71 -13.46 12.57
C ASP A 300 3.17 -12.03 12.83
N ALA A 301 3.58 -11.30 11.80
CA ALA A 301 3.99 -9.91 11.90
C ALA A 301 2.84 -8.99 12.36
N ALA A 302 1.62 -9.24 11.88
CA ALA A 302 0.42 -8.51 12.29
C ALA A 302 -0.05 -8.80 13.73
N GLY A 303 0.55 -9.78 14.42
CA GLY A 303 0.11 -10.22 15.76
C GLY A 303 -1.23 -10.95 15.75
N SER A 304 -1.61 -11.56 14.63
CA SER A 304 -2.84 -12.35 14.46
C SER A 304 -2.55 -13.82 14.74
N HIS A 305 -2.49 -14.16 16.02
CA HIS A 305 -1.91 -15.44 16.48
C HIS A 305 -2.74 -16.66 16.18
N ARG A 306 -4.08 -16.60 16.39
CA ARG A 306 -4.96 -17.73 16.11
C ARG A 306 -5.07 -18.01 14.61
N PRO A 307 -5.38 -17.04 13.74
CA PRO A 307 -5.39 -17.25 12.30
C PRO A 307 -4.03 -17.74 11.75
N CYS A 308 -2.91 -17.23 12.28
CA CYS A 308 -1.57 -17.70 11.93
C CYS A 308 -1.41 -19.20 12.29
N LEU A 309 -1.80 -19.60 13.50
CA LEU A 309 -1.68 -20.99 13.94
C LEU A 309 -2.53 -21.93 13.09
N ASP A 310 -3.76 -21.58 12.77
CA ASP A 310 -4.67 -22.37 11.94
C ASP A 310 -4.07 -22.58 10.54
N LEU A 311 -3.50 -21.53 9.96
CA LEU A 311 -2.82 -21.61 8.65
C LEU A 311 -1.55 -22.45 8.71
N VAL A 312 -0.74 -22.31 9.77
CA VAL A 312 0.47 -23.13 10.02
C VAL A 312 0.13 -24.62 10.12
N LEU A 313 -0.95 -24.95 10.82
CA LEU A 313 -1.40 -26.35 10.94
C LEU A 313 -1.85 -26.92 9.59
N THR A 314 -2.59 -26.15 8.80
CA THR A 314 -2.99 -26.57 7.45
C THR A 314 -1.77 -26.74 6.52
N ALA A 315 -0.86 -25.75 6.48
CA ALA A 315 0.37 -25.83 5.70
C ALA A 315 1.23 -27.03 6.14
N GLY A 316 1.29 -27.31 7.46
CA GLY A 316 2.00 -28.44 8.03
C GLY A 316 1.42 -29.80 7.58
N ARG A 317 0.10 -29.97 7.58
CA ARG A 317 -0.56 -31.18 7.04
C ARG A 317 -0.26 -31.39 5.56
N LEU A 318 -0.30 -30.33 4.76
CA LEU A 318 0.05 -30.38 3.35
C LEU A 318 1.53 -30.72 3.13
N ALA A 319 2.45 -30.16 3.92
CA ALA A 319 3.87 -30.47 3.87
C ALA A 319 4.15 -31.96 4.23
N LEU A 320 3.49 -32.49 5.27
CA LEU A 320 3.57 -33.91 5.62
C LEU A 320 3.08 -34.80 4.47
N ALA A 321 1.96 -34.42 3.83
CA ALA A 321 1.36 -35.22 2.74
C ALA A 321 2.29 -35.32 1.52
N ARG A 322 3.15 -34.31 1.25
CA ARG A 322 4.15 -34.35 0.17
C ARG A 322 5.55 -34.79 0.63
N GLY A 323 5.70 -35.09 1.92
CA GLY A 323 6.96 -35.63 2.46
C GLY A 323 8.05 -34.59 2.75
N ALA A 324 7.71 -33.28 2.76
CA ALA A 324 8.63 -32.16 3.02
C ALA A 324 8.91 -32.06 4.54
N ARG A 325 9.92 -32.78 5.00
CA ARG A 325 10.22 -32.98 6.42
C ARG A 325 10.63 -31.69 7.12
N GLU A 326 11.63 -30.99 6.60
CA GLU A 326 12.16 -29.77 7.24
C GLU A 326 11.16 -28.62 7.24
N VAL A 327 10.36 -28.50 6.17
CA VAL A 327 9.25 -27.54 6.11
C VAL A 327 8.20 -27.85 7.18
N ALA A 328 7.79 -29.12 7.33
CA ALA A 328 6.83 -29.54 8.35
C ALA A 328 7.36 -29.29 9.77
N LEU A 329 8.65 -29.55 10.04
CA LEU A 329 9.30 -29.24 11.31
C LEU A 329 9.37 -27.74 11.59
N THR A 330 9.68 -26.94 10.57
CA THR A 330 9.71 -25.47 10.68
C THR A 330 8.33 -24.90 11.02
N LEU A 331 7.28 -25.41 10.38
CA LEU A 331 5.90 -25.05 10.69
C LEU A 331 5.50 -25.51 12.11
N ALA A 332 5.91 -26.70 12.55
CA ALA A 332 5.66 -27.17 13.92
C ALA A 332 6.37 -26.30 14.98
N ARG A 333 7.60 -25.83 14.71
CA ARG A 333 8.30 -24.86 15.56
C ARG A 333 7.52 -23.52 15.63
N THR A 334 7.04 -23.02 14.50
CA THR A 334 6.20 -21.83 14.44
C THR A 334 4.91 -22.01 15.26
N GLY A 335 4.21 -23.14 15.08
CA GLY A 335 3.04 -23.49 15.87
C GLY A 335 3.33 -23.51 17.38
N THR A 336 4.45 -24.11 17.77
CA THR A 336 4.87 -24.15 19.19
C THR A 336 5.07 -22.76 19.78
N ARG A 337 5.70 -21.84 19.03
CA ARG A 337 5.85 -20.43 19.47
C ARG A 337 4.49 -19.74 19.60
N LYS A 338 3.57 -19.98 18.68
CA LYS A 338 2.23 -19.37 18.69
C LYS A 338 1.40 -19.80 19.90
N LEU A 339 1.53 -21.04 20.37
CA LEU A 339 0.85 -21.50 21.61
C LEU A 339 1.14 -20.59 22.79
N GLY A 340 2.36 -20.06 22.92
CA GLY A 340 2.74 -19.13 23.98
C GLY A 340 2.08 -17.74 23.90
N ARG A 341 1.42 -17.42 22.79
CA ARG A 341 0.72 -16.14 22.54
C ARG A 341 -0.78 -16.25 22.64
N LEU A 342 -1.33 -17.46 22.78
CA LEU A 342 -2.77 -17.70 22.90
C LEU A 342 -3.21 -17.73 24.35
N ARG A 343 -4.42 -17.23 24.61
CA ARG A 343 -5.09 -17.35 25.92
C ARG A 343 -5.79 -18.70 26.08
N LEU A 344 -6.32 -19.26 24.98
CA LEU A 344 -6.95 -20.57 24.98
C LEU A 344 -6.18 -21.52 24.06
N THR A 345 -5.55 -22.54 24.64
CA THR A 345 -4.72 -23.52 23.91
C THR A 345 -5.33 -24.91 23.81
N ASP A 346 -6.49 -25.13 24.43
CA ASP A 346 -7.18 -26.44 24.45
C ASP A 346 -7.44 -26.95 23.02
N GLY A 347 -7.07 -28.19 22.76
CA GLY A 347 -7.23 -28.85 21.47
C GLY A 347 -6.19 -28.49 20.40
N VAL A 348 -5.51 -27.33 20.49
CA VAL A 348 -4.47 -26.95 19.51
C VAL A 348 -3.06 -27.38 19.94
N VAL A 349 -2.80 -27.54 21.23
CA VAL A 349 -1.54 -28.10 21.75
C VAL A 349 -1.30 -29.48 21.18
N GLU A 350 -2.33 -30.33 21.20
CA GLU A 350 -2.28 -31.69 20.69
C GLU A 350 -2.03 -31.68 19.18
N GLN A 351 -2.69 -30.83 18.42
CA GLN A 351 -2.50 -30.71 16.96
C GLN A 351 -1.07 -30.30 16.59
N VAL A 352 -0.47 -29.33 17.30
CA VAL A 352 0.92 -28.93 17.10
C VAL A 352 1.88 -30.05 17.46
N ALA A 353 1.60 -30.78 18.57
CA ALA A 353 2.42 -31.91 18.99
C ALA A 353 2.35 -33.07 17.98
N GLU A 354 1.16 -33.36 17.45
CA GLU A 354 0.94 -34.37 16.40
C GLU A 354 1.67 -34.00 15.11
N LEU A 355 1.57 -32.74 14.65
CA LEU A 355 2.31 -32.24 13.49
C LEU A 355 3.82 -32.44 13.67
N LYS A 356 4.36 -32.05 14.83
CA LYS A 356 5.79 -32.21 15.16
C LYS A 356 6.20 -33.67 15.15
N ALA A 357 5.47 -34.54 15.82
CA ALA A 357 5.78 -35.97 15.91
C ALA A 357 5.71 -36.65 14.52
N ALA A 358 4.73 -36.27 13.69
CA ALA A 358 4.61 -36.80 12.33
C ALA A 358 5.78 -36.34 11.44
N ALA A 359 6.22 -35.07 11.56
CA ALA A 359 7.36 -34.56 10.82
C ALA A 359 8.70 -35.20 11.27
N GLU A 360 8.88 -35.42 12.57
CA GLU A 360 10.05 -36.15 13.11
C GLU A 360 10.10 -37.61 12.66
N ALA A 361 8.94 -38.22 12.41
CA ALA A 361 8.82 -39.62 11.94
C ALA A 361 9.16 -39.75 10.44
N LEU A 362 9.13 -38.69 9.64
CA LEU A 362 9.59 -38.73 8.26
C LEU A 362 11.07 -39.07 8.21
N PRO A 363 11.51 -40.01 7.34
CA PRO A 363 12.93 -40.35 7.24
C PRO A 363 13.74 -39.16 6.67
N HIS A 364 14.98 -39.04 7.10
CA HIS A 364 15.95 -38.20 6.41
C HIS A 364 16.22 -38.76 5.01
N PRO A 365 16.35 -37.93 3.97
CA PRO A 365 16.77 -38.40 2.67
C PRO A 365 18.21 -38.91 2.71
N GLU A 366 18.54 -39.89 1.87
CA GLU A 366 19.94 -40.28 1.65
C GLU A 366 20.66 -39.16 0.89
N LEU A 367 21.85 -38.81 1.34
CA LEU A 367 22.66 -37.79 0.66
C LEU A 367 23.16 -38.33 -0.69
N PRO A 368 23.02 -37.60 -1.79
CA PRO A 368 23.46 -38.05 -3.12
C PRO A 368 24.97 -38.07 -3.27
N VAL A 369 25.68 -37.27 -2.45
CA VAL A 369 27.14 -37.10 -2.43
C VAL A 369 27.63 -36.93 -0.98
N PRO A 370 28.95 -37.02 -0.69
CA PRO A 370 29.49 -36.63 0.60
C PRO A 370 29.10 -35.20 1.00
N VAL A 371 29.07 -34.93 2.32
CA VAL A 371 28.59 -33.65 2.88
C VAL A 371 29.35 -32.44 2.33
N ASP A 372 30.66 -32.56 2.18
CA ASP A 372 31.57 -31.52 1.66
C ASP A 372 31.36 -31.22 0.16
N GLU A 373 30.78 -32.14 -0.60
CA GLU A 373 30.45 -31.96 -2.02
C GLU A 373 28.98 -31.47 -2.21
N LEU A 374 28.16 -31.48 -1.17
CA LEU A 374 26.72 -31.20 -1.27
C LEU A 374 26.41 -29.78 -1.78
N PRO A 375 27.08 -28.69 -1.36
CA PRO A 375 26.83 -27.35 -1.88
C PRO A 375 27.03 -27.26 -3.40
N GLN A 376 28.11 -27.84 -3.92
CA GLN A 376 28.36 -27.89 -5.36
C GLN A 376 27.30 -28.71 -6.08
N TRP A 377 26.94 -29.87 -5.55
CA TRP A 377 25.92 -30.74 -6.13
C TRP A 377 24.55 -30.04 -6.23
N LEU A 378 24.15 -29.29 -5.17
CA LEU A 378 22.91 -28.50 -5.16
C LEU A 378 22.92 -27.41 -6.22
N ALA A 379 24.05 -26.72 -6.39
CA ALA A 379 24.19 -25.66 -7.41
C ALA A 379 24.09 -26.22 -8.84
N GLU A 380 24.65 -27.41 -9.08
CA GLU A 380 24.64 -28.07 -10.39
C GLU A 380 23.29 -28.72 -10.74
N ASN A 381 22.65 -29.37 -9.76
CA ASN A 381 21.45 -30.18 -9.98
C ASN A 381 20.14 -29.44 -9.72
N ARG A 382 20.17 -28.34 -8.93
CA ARG A 382 19.02 -27.47 -8.63
C ARG A 382 17.74 -28.26 -8.28
N PRO A 383 17.75 -29.11 -7.26
CA PRO A 383 16.56 -29.83 -6.85
C PRO A 383 15.44 -28.85 -6.43
N GLU A 384 14.19 -29.36 -6.35
CA GLU A 384 13.11 -28.59 -5.76
C GLU A 384 13.51 -28.05 -4.38
N PRO A 385 13.16 -26.79 -4.00
CA PRO A 385 13.62 -26.14 -2.78
C PRO A 385 13.37 -26.97 -1.50
N GLU A 386 12.22 -27.64 -1.39
CA GLU A 386 11.92 -28.52 -0.24
C GLU A 386 12.87 -29.73 -0.15
N THR A 387 13.18 -30.35 -1.29
CA THR A 387 14.17 -31.42 -1.37
C THR A 387 15.55 -30.91 -0.98
N GLY A 388 15.94 -29.71 -1.44
CA GLY A 388 17.17 -29.05 -1.06
C GLY A 388 17.28 -28.79 0.45
N ALA A 389 16.20 -28.28 1.04
CA ALA A 389 16.13 -28.06 2.49
C ALA A 389 16.25 -29.36 3.29
N ASP A 390 15.57 -30.44 2.85
CA ASP A 390 15.65 -31.76 3.52
C ASP A 390 17.05 -32.38 3.42
N LEU A 391 17.74 -32.27 2.28
CA LEU A 391 19.12 -32.74 2.10
C LEU A 391 20.10 -31.95 2.99
N LEU A 392 19.96 -30.62 3.05
CA LEU A 392 20.80 -29.75 3.88
C LEU A 392 20.56 -30.03 5.36
N ALA A 393 19.31 -30.17 5.77
CA ALA A 393 18.96 -30.55 7.14
C ALA A 393 19.51 -31.94 7.52
N ALA A 394 19.50 -32.89 6.59
CA ALA A 394 20.10 -34.21 6.79
C ALA A 394 21.63 -34.14 6.95
N ALA A 395 22.30 -33.29 6.16
CA ALA A 395 23.74 -33.08 6.25
C ALA A 395 24.17 -32.42 7.58
N LEU A 396 23.33 -31.50 8.10
CA LEU A 396 23.55 -30.83 9.39
C LEU A 396 23.14 -31.68 10.60
N ALA A 397 22.40 -32.78 10.40
CA ALA A 397 21.94 -33.64 11.49
C ALA A 397 23.11 -34.40 12.14
N GLY A 398 23.44 -34.06 13.37
CA GLY A 398 24.49 -34.71 14.14
C GLY A 398 25.84 -33.99 14.10
N ASP A 399 25.93 -32.82 13.52
CA ASP A 399 27.11 -31.97 13.58
C ASP A 399 27.07 -31.08 14.83
N ASP A 400 28.04 -31.22 15.75
CA ASP A 400 28.12 -30.41 16.98
C ASP A 400 28.49 -28.94 16.69
N ALA A 401 29.14 -28.67 15.54
CA ALA A 401 29.48 -27.33 15.06
C ALA A 401 29.09 -27.25 13.56
N PRO A 402 27.86 -26.85 13.25
CA PRO A 402 27.35 -26.86 11.88
C PRO A 402 28.17 -25.97 10.95
N ASP A 403 28.49 -26.50 9.78
CA ASP A 403 29.22 -25.78 8.73
C ASP A 403 28.45 -24.54 8.27
N THR A 404 29.05 -23.37 8.32
CA THR A 404 28.44 -22.09 7.99
C THR A 404 27.89 -22.08 6.57
N VAL A 405 28.55 -22.71 5.58
CA VAL A 405 28.11 -22.77 4.19
C VAL A 405 26.81 -23.58 4.06
N LEU A 406 26.74 -24.72 4.75
CA LEU A 406 25.53 -25.54 4.76
C LEU A 406 24.36 -24.81 5.44
N VAL A 407 24.62 -24.11 6.54
CA VAL A 407 23.60 -23.29 7.24
C VAL A 407 23.07 -22.19 6.33
N LEU A 408 23.95 -21.49 5.61
CA LEU A 408 23.56 -20.44 4.68
C LEU A 408 22.74 -20.97 3.49
N ASN A 409 23.11 -22.13 2.96
CA ASN A 409 22.33 -22.78 1.92
C ASN A 409 20.94 -23.21 2.43
N LEU A 410 20.84 -23.74 3.67
CA LEU A 410 19.56 -24.05 4.30
C LEU A 410 18.72 -22.81 4.55
N ALA A 411 19.34 -21.72 5.02
CA ALA A 411 18.68 -20.43 5.18
C ALA A 411 18.11 -19.91 3.85
N GLY A 412 18.90 -19.99 2.77
CA GLY A 412 18.44 -19.64 1.41
C GLY A 412 17.25 -20.49 0.94
N ALA A 413 17.31 -21.82 1.14
CA ALA A 413 16.22 -22.72 0.79
C ALA A 413 14.93 -22.42 1.58
N LEU A 414 15.05 -22.22 2.90
CA LEU A 414 13.91 -21.86 3.76
C LEU A 414 13.34 -20.48 3.41
N GLY A 415 14.20 -19.53 3.04
CA GLY A 415 13.77 -18.19 2.57
C GLY A 415 12.94 -18.28 1.29
N ALA A 416 13.40 -19.06 0.29
CA ALA A 416 12.66 -19.31 -0.95
C ALA A 416 11.31 -20.02 -0.72
N LEU A 417 11.18 -20.72 0.40
CA LEU A 417 9.95 -21.40 0.83
C LEU A 417 9.07 -20.53 1.75
N GLY A 418 9.35 -19.23 1.90
CA GLY A 418 8.54 -18.28 2.68
C GLY A 418 8.74 -18.33 4.20
N HIS A 419 9.78 -19.00 4.70
CA HIS A 419 10.04 -19.16 6.14
C HIS A 419 11.02 -18.11 6.70
N ALA A 420 10.82 -16.81 6.42
CA ALA A 420 11.74 -15.72 6.76
C ALA A 420 12.16 -15.71 8.26
N ARG A 421 11.21 -15.93 9.16
CA ARG A 421 11.53 -15.96 10.60
C ARG A 421 12.44 -17.13 11.00
N ALA A 422 12.23 -18.31 10.41
CA ALA A 422 13.10 -19.47 10.65
C ALA A 422 14.52 -19.21 10.15
N VAL A 423 14.65 -18.50 9.03
CA VAL A 423 15.94 -18.04 8.50
C VAL A 423 16.63 -17.12 9.50
N THR A 424 15.94 -16.11 10.01
CA THR A 424 16.48 -15.18 11.01
C THR A 424 16.95 -15.91 12.27
N GLU A 425 16.14 -16.84 12.80
CA GLU A 425 16.51 -17.66 13.97
C GLU A 425 17.74 -18.53 13.71
N LEU A 426 17.84 -19.13 12.52
CA LEU A 426 18.98 -19.95 12.12
C LEU A 426 20.26 -19.12 12.02
N LEU A 427 20.20 -17.94 11.41
CA LEU A 427 21.34 -17.04 11.28
C LEU A 427 21.79 -16.48 12.64
N TRP A 428 20.86 -16.15 13.55
CA TRP A 428 21.20 -15.78 14.91
C TRP A 428 21.97 -16.90 15.64
N ALA A 429 21.48 -18.14 15.52
CA ALA A 429 22.15 -19.30 16.13
C ALA A 429 23.54 -19.52 15.56
N GLN A 430 23.73 -19.38 14.24
CA GLN A 430 25.01 -19.53 13.59
C GLN A 430 25.99 -18.39 13.96
N LEU A 431 25.49 -17.14 14.09
CA LEU A 431 26.28 -16.00 14.49
C LEU A 431 26.80 -16.13 15.95
N GLU A 432 26.12 -16.89 16.83
CA GLU A 432 26.63 -17.23 18.16
C GLU A 432 27.82 -18.21 18.10
N LEU A 433 27.90 -19.05 17.07
CA LEU A 433 28.99 -20.01 16.85
C LEU A 433 30.17 -19.39 16.09
N ASP A 434 29.89 -18.48 15.17
CA ASP A 434 30.87 -17.74 14.35
C ASP A 434 30.65 -16.22 14.49
N PRO A 435 31.06 -15.65 15.63
CA PRO A 435 30.74 -14.27 16.01
C PRO A 435 31.41 -13.19 15.15
N ASP A 436 32.48 -13.53 14.47
CA ASP A 436 33.32 -12.60 13.70
C ASP A 436 33.01 -12.65 12.18
N SER A 437 31.95 -13.33 11.78
CA SER A 437 31.54 -13.44 10.37
C SER A 437 30.81 -12.19 9.89
N ASP A 438 31.50 -11.37 9.09
CA ASP A 438 30.94 -10.19 8.43
C ASP A 438 29.79 -10.57 7.50
N TYR A 439 29.87 -11.72 6.84
CA TYR A 439 28.85 -12.21 5.92
C TYR A 439 27.54 -12.55 6.63
N LEU A 440 27.60 -13.28 7.75
CA LEU A 440 26.43 -13.58 8.58
C LEU A 440 25.79 -12.30 9.13
N THR A 441 26.64 -11.39 9.62
CA THR A 441 26.20 -10.09 10.14
C THR A 441 25.49 -9.27 9.07
N GLY A 442 26.06 -9.19 7.87
CA GLY A 442 25.47 -8.44 6.74
C GLY A 442 24.13 -9.02 6.29
N MET A 443 24.04 -10.36 6.16
CA MET A 443 22.81 -11.04 5.78
C MET A 443 21.72 -10.90 6.85
N LEU A 444 22.06 -11.11 8.11
CA LEU A 444 21.12 -10.95 9.23
C LEU A 444 20.63 -9.50 9.32
N GLY A 445 21.53 -8.52 9.18
CA GLY A 445 21.16 -7.10 9.17
C GLY A 445 20.16 -6.76 8.06
N GLN A 446 20.33 -7.29 6.85
CA GLN A 446 19.36 -7.10 5.76
C GLN A 446 18.02 -7.72 6.08
N LEU A 447 17.98 -8.96 6.56
CA LEU A 447 16.71 -9.63 6.91
C LEU A 447 15.95 -8.92 8.02
N LEU A 448 16.66 -8.36 9.01
CA LEU A 448 16.05 -7.58 10.09
C LEU A 448 15.47 -6.25 9.56
N ILE A 449 16.14 -5.60 8.60
CA ILE A 449 15.64 -4.39 7.93
C ILE A 449 14.37 -4.73 7.13
N ASP A 450 14.40 -5.79 6.33
CA ASP A 450 13.28 -6.23 5.50
C ASP A 450 12.06 -6.66 6.34
N ALA A 451 12.31 -7.21 7.53
CA ALA A 451 11.28 -7.60 8.50
C ALA A 451 10.80 -6.45 9.40
N GLU A 452 11.34 -5.24 9.23
CA GLU A 452 11.08 -4.07 10.09
C GLU A 452 11.31 -4.36 11.61
N ASP A 453 12.26 -5.25 11.93
CA ASP A 453 12.58 -5.66 13.30
C ASP A 453 13.61 -4.71 13.95
N GLY A 454 13.12 -3.59 14.49
CA GLY A 454 13.96 -2.60 15.17
C GLY A 454 14.68 -3.14 16.39
N ASP A 455 14.05 -4.01 17.19
CA ASP A 455 14.67 -4.64 18.36
C ASP A 455 15.81 -5.57 17.93
N GLY A 456 15.63 -6.30 16.84
CA GLY A 456 16.68 -7.12 16.21
C GLY A 456 17.86 -6.29 15.71
N ILE A 457 17.60 -5.15 15.09
CA ILE A 457 18.61 -4.18 14.64
C ILE A 457 19.44 -3.66 15.83
N ASP A 458 18.77 -3.23 16.91
CA ASP A 458 19.46 -2.73 18.11
C ASP A 458 20.33 -3.82 18.74
N ARG A 459 19.79 -5.04 18.89
CA ARG A 459 20.53 -6.21 19.38
C ARG A 459 21.78 -6.50 18.54
N LEU A 460 21.65 -6.45 17.20
CA LEU A 460 22.78 -6.71 16.30
C LEU A 460 23.82 -5.59 16.37
N ALA A 461 23.38 -4.33 16.40
CA ALA A 461 24.26 -3.18 16.54
C ALA A 461 25.01 -3.15 17.87
N ASP A 462 24.38 -3.56 18.97
CA ASP A 462 25.05 -3.69 20.29
C ASP A 462 26.13 -4.77 20.28
N ARG A 463 25.90 -5.86 19.55
CA ARG A 463 26.90 -6.90 19.33
C ARG A 463 28.13 -6.38 18.56
N LEU A 464 27.92 -5.48 17.62
CA LEU A 464 28.95 -4.81 16.82
C LEU A 464 29.66 -3.69 17.56
N SER A 465 29.53 -3.59 18.88
CA SER A 465 30.17 -2.51 19.68
C SER A 465 31.70 -2.45 19.57
N ALA A 466 32.35 -3.55 19.22
CA ALA A 466 33.78 -3.60 18.94
C ALA A 466 34.16 -3.07 17.53
N ALA A 467 33.20 -3.03 16.60
CA ALA A 467 33.30 -2.53 15.24
C ALA A 467 32.31 -1.35 15.04
N PRO A 468 32.60 -0.16 15.58
CA PRO A 468 31.65 0.94 15.62
C PRO A 468 31.21 1.43 14.23
N ALA A 469 32.03 1.31 13.19
CA ALA A 469 31.68 1.65 11.83
C ALA A 469 30.53 0.76 11.34
N ASP A 470 30.60 -0.55 11.54
CA ASP A 470 29.57 -1.50 11.13
C ASP A 470 28.25 -1.29 11.88
N ALA A 471 28.34 -1.01 13.19
CA ALA A 471 27.17 -0.71 14.02
C ALA A 471 26.45 0.57 13.52
N HIS A 472 27.20 1.63 13.21
CA HIS A 472 26.66 2.87 12.64
C HIS A 472 26.12 2.66 11.23
N TRP A 473 26.80 1.85 10.41
CA TRP A 473 26.33 1.52 9.05
C TRP A 473 25.00 0.75 9.08
N LEU A 474 24.86 -0.22 9.96
CA LEU A 474 23.60 -0.94 10.15
C LEU A 474 22.46 0.01 10.55
N ARG A 475 22.70 0.92 11.51
CA ARG A 475 21.72 1.91 11.95
C ARG A 475 21.38 2.91 10.83
N ALA A 476 22.37 3.32 10.03
CA ALA A 476 22.14 4.20 8.87
C ALA A 476 21.20 3.56 7.85
N ARG A 477 21.42 2.28 7.51
CA ARG A 477 20.55 1.53 6.60
C ARG A 477 19.15 1.34 7.15
N TRP A 478 19.05 1.03 8.45
CA TRP A 478 17.75 0.95 9.13
C TRP A 478 17.00 2.29 9.12
N ALA A 479 17.68 3.36 9.48
CA ALA A 479 17.09 4.71 9.43
C ALA A 479 16.64 5.10 8.02
N ALA A 480 17.40 4.70 6.98
CA ALA A 480 17.05 4.93 5.58
C ALA A 480 15.77 4.17 5.17
N ALA A 481 15.66 2.90 5.56
CA ALA A 481 14.45 2.09 5.33
C ALA A 481 13.20 2.70 5.99
N GLN A 482 13.38 3.38 7.13
CA GLN A 482 12.30 4.07 7.85
C GLN A 482 12.08 5.53 7.41
N GLY A 483 12.79 6.01 6.38
CA GLY A 483 12.68 7.40 5.91
C GLY A 483 13.21 8.46 6.89
N ARG A 484 13.98 8.07 7.92
CA ARG A 484 14.52 8.97 8.96
C ARG A 484 15.81 9.64 8.50
N TRP A 485 15.72 10.46 7.45
CA TRP A 485 16.87 11.00 6.71
C TRP A 485 17.85 11.84 7.52
N ALA A 486 17.41 12.51 8.60
CA ALA A 486 18.32 13.25 9.49
C ALA A 486 19.24 12.27 10.23
N GLU A 487 18.68 11.19 10.77
CA GLU A 487 19.43 10.15 11.48
C GLU A 487 20.39 9.41 10.52
N VAL A 488 19.98 9.16 9.26
CA VAL A 488 20.90 8.61 8.24
C VAL A 488 22.16 9.46 8.12
N GLY A 489 22.01 10.79 8.02
CA GLY A 489 23.15 11.71 7.94
C GLY A 489 24.09 11.62 9.16
N GLU A 490 23.52 11.58 10.37
CA GLU A 490 24.28 11.43 11.63
C GLU A 490 25.03 10.10 11.70
N GLN A 491 24.37 8.99 11.37
CA GLN A 491 25.00 7.67 11.41
C GLN A 491 26.08 7.52 10.32
N CYS A 492 25.84 8.01 9.10
CA CYS A 492 26.86 8.01 8.05
C CYS A 492 28.08 8.87 8.42
N ALA A 493 27.88 10.04 9.04
CA ALA A 493 28.98 10.87 9.52
C ALA A 493 29.83 10.11 10.57
N ALA A 494 29.18 9.35 11.46
CA ALA A 494 29.88 8.51 12.44
C ALA A 494 30.70 7.38 11.77
N VAL A 495 30.16 6.72 10.72
CA VAL A 495 30.94 5.74 9.92
C VAL A 495 32.16 6.40 9.32
N LEU A 496 32.03 7.57 8.68
CA LEU A 496 33.12 8.26 7.98
C LEU A 496 34.24 8.75 8.90
N VAL A 497 33.99 8.86 10.22
CA VAL A 497 35.04 9.11 11.21
C VAL A 497 36.01 7.91 11.32
N HIS A 498 35.50 6.70 11.18
CA HIS A 498 36.28 5.46 11.29
C HIS A 498 36.79 5.00 9.92
N GLU A 499 35.99 5.18 8.88
CA GLU A 499 36.24 4.74 7.51
C GLU A 499 36.09 5.93 6.52
N PRO A 500 37.12 6.81 6.46
CA PRO A 500 36.98 8.02 5.61
C PRO A 500 36.90 7.72 4.12
N ASP A 501 37.24 6.55 3.64
CA ASP A 501 37.20 6.15 2.23
C ASP A 501 35.96 5.35 1.85
N ALA A 502 34.97 5.22 2.76
CA ALA A 502 33.73 4.46 2.52
C ALA A 502 32.80 5.17 1.54
N LEU A 503 32.89 4.87 0.22
CA LEU A 503 32.09 5.54 -0.83
C LEU A 503 30.59 5.24 -0.69
N ASN A 504 30.19 4.00 -0.34
CA ASN A 504 28.78 3.67 -0.15
C ASN A 504 28.14 4.47 0.99
N THR A 505 28.90 4.78 2.04
CA THR A 505 28.46 5.64 3.13
C THR A 505 28.26 7.08 2.64
N ARG A 506 29.15 7.60 1.79
CA ARG A 506 28.97 8.93 1.18
C ARG A 506 27.76 8.97 0.26
N ARG A 507 27.55 7.92 -0.56
CA ARG A 507 26.36 7.81 -1.41
C ARG A 507 25.06 7.88 -0.60
N LEU A 508 25.00 7.12 0.51
CA LEU A 508 23.83 7.10 1.38
C LEU A 508 23.64 8.46 2.10
N ALA A 509 24.71 9.08 2.59
CA ALA A 509 24.68 10.41 3.22
C ALA A 509 24.22 11.49 2.24
N ALA A 510 24.73 11.47 1.00
CA ALA A 510 24.33 12.41 -0.04
C ALA A 510 22.86 12.23 -0.48
N SER A 511 22.41 10.99 -0.59
CA SER A 511 20.99 10.68 -0.82
C SER A 511 20.12 11.23 0.31
N ALA A 512 20.51 11.03 1.57
CA ALA A 512 19.78 11.56 2.72
C ALA A 512 19.77 13.11 2.75
N ALA A 513 20.87 13.76 2.36
CA ALA A 513 20.91 15.23 2.21
C ALA A 513 19.94 15.72 1.13
N THR A 514 19.90 15.03 -0.04
CA THR A 514 18.96 15.32 -1.12
C THR A 514 17.51 15.20 -0.64
N ARG A 515 17.17 14.12 0.08
CA ARG A 515 15.81 13.88 0.63
C ARG A 515 15.39 14.94 1.66
N ARG A 516 16.34 15.59 2.33
CA ARG A 516 16.08 16.71 3.24
C ARG A 516 16.04 18.08 2.54
N GLY A 517 16.28 18.13 1.24
CA GLY A 517 16.41 19.38 0.49
C GLY A 517 17.73 20.12 0.73
N ASP A 518 18.72 19.50 1.39
CA ASP A 518 20.04 20.07 1.61
C ASP A 518 20.96 19.77 0.42
N HIS A 519 20.68 20.44 -0.69
CA HIS A 519 21.41 20.21 -1.94
C HIS A 519 22.87 20.64 -1.88
N ALA A 520 23.21 21.62 -1.01
CA ALA A 520 24.60 22.04 -0.81
C ALA A 520 25.43 20.94 -0.14
N GLU A 521 24.88 20.30 0.88
CA GLU A 521 25.53 19.15 1.53
C GLU A 521 25.60 17.92 0.59
N ALA A 522 24.54 17.67 -0.19
CA ALA A 522 24.52 16.59 -1.17
C ALA A 522 25.63 16.78 -2.22
N GLN A 523 25.77 18.00 -2.79
CA GLN A 523 26.83 18.30 -3.75
C GLN A 523 28.21 18.09 -3.15
N ARG A 524 28.46 18.63 -1.94
CA ARG A 524 29.74 18.47 -1.23
C ARG A 524 30.11 17.00 -1.04
N LEU A 525 29.15 16.16 -0.61
CA LEU A 525 29.39 14.73 -0.39
C LEU A 525 29.68 13.98 -1.70
N TYR A 526 29.03 14.32 -2.82
CA TYR A 526 29.35 13.74 -4.12
C TYR A 526 30.72 14.24 -4.65
N GLU A 527 31.09 15.49 -4.44
CA GLU A 527 32.43 16.00 -4.79
C GLU A 527 33.52 15.28 -3.98
N GLU A 528 33.33 15.13 -2.67
CA GLU A 528 34.23 14.33 -1.83
C GLU A 528 34.29 12.85 -2.26
N LEU A 529 33.15 12.28 -2.70
CA LEU A 529 33.14 10.93 -3.26
C LEU A 529 34.08 10.82 -4.46
N LEU A 530 34.08 11.81 -5.34
CA LEU A 530 34.97 11.83 -6.51
C LEU A 530 36.47 11.95 -6.13
N GLU A 531 36.77 12.62 -5.00
CA GLU A 531 38.13 12.76 -4.48
C GLU A 531 38.67 11.48 -3.82
N HIS A 532 37.78 10.70 -3.18
CA HIS A 532 38.13 9.45 -2.47
C HIS A 532 38.01 8.19 -3.35
N ALA A 533 37.45 8.29 -4.55
CA ALA A 533 37.27 7.16 -5.44
C ALA A 533 38.60 6.72 -6.06
N LEU A 534 38.74 5.40 -6.26
CA LEU A 534 39.84 4.84 -7.00
C LEU A 534 39.71 5.15 -8.51
N ASP A 535 40.87 5.29 -9.19
CA ASP A 535 40.87 5.31 -10.64
C ASP A 535 40.39 3.93 -11.16
N PRO A 536 39.38 3.87 -12.07
CA PRO A 536 38.92 2.60 -12.63
C PRO A 536 40.03 1.76 -13.30
N ALA A 537 41.09 2.42 -13.77
CA ALA A 537 42.26 1.71 -14.35
C ALA A 537 43.16 1.04 -13.29
N GLU A 538 43.07 1.46 -12.03
CA GLU A 538 43.86 0.95 -10.91
C GLU A 538 43.06 0.00 -10.00
N ALA A 539 41.71 0.00 -10.10
CA ALA A 539 40.81 -0.83 -9.31
C ALA A 539 40.83 -2.29 -9.80
N GLY A 540 40.93 -3.23 -8.85
CA GLY A 540 40.76 -4.67 -9.10
C GLY A 540 39.27 -5.02 -9.34
N GLU A 541 38.99 -6.23 -9.84
CA GLU A 541 37.64 -6.71 -10.08
C GLU A 541 36.76 -6.64 -8.80
N ASP A 542 37.33 -6.90 -7.63
CA ASP A 542 36.63 -6.85 -6.33
C ASP A 542 36.49 -5.41 -5.79
N GLU A 543 37.13 -4.41 -6.42
CA GLU A 543 37.17 -3.02 -5.95
C GLU A 543 36.30 -2.09 -6.82
N GLU A 544 35.49 -2.59 -7.73
CA GLU A 544 34.59 -1.80 -8.58
C GLU A 544 33.67 -0.87 -7.75
N HIS A 545 33.22 -1.33 -6.58
CA HIS A 545 32.40 -0.54 -5.65
C HIS A 545 33.12 0.69 -5.08
N ARG A 546 34.46 0.76 -5.18
CA ARG A 546 35.31 1.89 -4.77
C ARG A 546 35.63 2.86 -5.90
N THR A 547 35.03 2.69 -7.08
CA THR A 547 35.15 3.60 -8.21
C THR A 547 33.93 4.49 -8.36
N VAL A 548 34.07 5.58 -9.12
CA VAL A 548 32.95 6.46 -9.47
C VAL A 548 32.03 5.73 -10.44
N GLN A 549 30.76 5.64 -10.07
CA GLN A 549 29.72 5.04 -10.91
C GLN A 549 28.96 6.12 -11.70
N PRO A 550 28.42 5.83 -12.90
CA PRO A 550 27.60 6.80 -13.64
C PRO A 550 26.46 7.43 -12.83
N PRO A 551 25.72 6.69 -11.96
CA PRO A 551 24.72 7.30 -11.09
C PRO A 551 25.28 8.39 -10.17
N ASP A 552 26.53 8.29 -9.68
CA ASP A 552 27.13 9.29 -8.81
C ASP A 552 27.24 10.65 -9.52
N LEU A 553 27.59 10.62 -10.83
CA LEU A 553 27.71 11.81 -11.66
C LEU A 553 26.34 12.43 -11.96
N TRP A 554 25.30 11.62 -12.18
CA TRP A 554 23.94 12.09 -12.36
C TRP A 554 23.41 12.77 -11.09
N HIS A 555 23.63 12.18 -9.93
CA HIS A 555 23.24 12.75 -8.64
C HIS A 555 24.03 14.02 -8.32
N LEU A 556 25.34 14.06 -8.64
CA LEU A 556 26.12 15.29 -8.52
C LEU A 556 25.55 16.40 -9.42
N ALA A 557 25.26 16.08 -10.69
CA ALA A 557 24.66 17.05 -11.60
C ALA A 557 23.30 17.58 -11.07
N THR A 558 22.50 16.71 -10.46
CA THR A 558 21.22 17.07 -9.84
C THR A 558 21.41 18.03 -8.66
N ALA A 559 22.29 17.71 -7.71
CA ALA A 559 22.57 18.54 -6.54
C ALA A 559 23.18 19.91 -6.97
N ALA A 560 24.13 19.89 -7.91
CA ALA A 560 24.73 21.11 -8.47
C ALA A 560 23.72 21.97 -9.24
N THR A 561 22.75 21.35 -9.95
CA THR A 561 21.64 22.06 -10.61
C THR A 561 20.78 22.80 -9.59
N ALA A 562 20.38 22.12 -8.50
CA ALA A 562 19.60 22.73 -7.42
C ALA A 562 20.33 23.91 -6.78
N ASN A 563 21.66 23.85 -6.66
CA ASN A 563 22.53 24.92 -6.17
C ASN A 563 22.86 25.97 -7.24
N ARG A 564 22.42 25.80 -8.49
CA ARG A 564 22.76 26.67 -9.63
C ARG A 564 24.27 26.70 -9.95
N ASP A 565 25.01 25.67 -9.58
CA ASP A 565 26.42 25.49 -9.89
C ASP A 565 26.60 24.88 -11.29
N TRP A 566 26.34 25.72 -12.30
CA TRP A 566 26.39 25.30 -13.70
C TRP A 566 27.78 24.79 -14.18
N PRO A 567 28.90 25.30 -13.66
CA PRO A 567 30.21 24.70 -13.91
C PRO A 567 30.31 23.26 -13.45
N ALA A 568 29.84 22.94 -12.22
CA ALA A 568 29.85 21.57 -11.70
C ALA A 568 28.92 20.65 -12.52
N VAL A 569 27.72 21.15 -12.91
CA VAL A 569 26.80 20.40 -13.80
C VAL A 569 27.49 20.02 -15.10
N ARG A 570 28.19 20.98 -15.76
CA ARG A 570 28.91 20.69 -17.02
C ARG A 570 30.06 19.75 -16.81
N ALA A 571 30.80 19.85 -15.71
CA ALA A 571 31.90 18.97 -15.40
C ALA A 571 31.41 17.51 -15.21
N ALA A 572 30.31 17.32 -14.50
CA ALA A 572 29.66 16.01 -14.33
C ALA A 572 29.14 15.46 -15.68
N GLY A 573 28.46 16.33 -16.46
CA GLY A 573 27.94 15.98 -17.80
C GLY A 573 29.04 15.58 -18.78
N ALA A 574 30.16 16.30 -18.78
CA ALA A 574 31.29 15.95 -19.63
C ALA A 574 31.86 14.55 -19.31
N ARG A 575 31.89 14.17 -18.04
CA ARG A 575 32.29 12.81 -17.62
C ARG A 575 31.25 11.74 -18.02
N LEU A 576 29.99 12.12 -18.17
CA LEU A 576 28.92 11.27 -18.69
C LEU A 576 28.88 11.24 -20.26
N GLY A 577 29.75 12.00 -20.92
CA GLY A 577 29.76 12.10 -22.36
C GLY A 577 28.67 13.01 -22.95
N ILE A 578 28.11 13.91 -22.14
CA ILE A 578 27.09 14.88 -22.55
C ILE A 578 27.81 16.13 -23.11
N GLU A 579 27.43 16.56 -24.33
CA GLU A 579 27.83 17.83 -24.91
C GLU A 579 26.69 18.83 -24.76
N PHE A 580 27.01 20.06 -24.35
CA PHE A 580 26.03 21.13 -24.12
C PHE A 580 26.17 22.21 -25.24
N ASP A 581 25.04 22.80 -25.63
CA ASP A 581 24.99 23.86 -26.63
C ASP A 581 25.64 25.16 -26.13
N THR A 582 25.74 25.36 -24.81
CA THR A 582 26.30 26.56 -24.19
C THR A 582 27.43 26.24 -23.20
N ASP A 583 28.45 27.10 -23.19
CA ASP A 583 29.65 26.94 -22.36
C ASP A 583 29.47 27.50 -20.93
N SER A 584 28.42 28.28 -20.67
CA SER A 584 28.20 28.97 -19.37
C SER A 584 26.74 29.31 -19.15
N GLY A 585 26.39 29.59 -17.88
CA GLY A 585 25.03 29.93 -17.46
C GLY A 585 24.11 28.72 -17.36
N PRO A 586 22.82 28.94 -17.14
CA PRO A 586 21.81 27.88 -17.07
C PRO A 586 21.79 27.00 -18.32
N ILE A 587 21.47 25.71 -18.15
CA ILE A 587 21.24 24.78 -19.25
C ILE A 587 19.74 24.74 -19.48
N ASP A 588 19.31 25.14 -20.70
CA ASP A 588 17.91 25.16 -21.12
C ASP A 588 17.82 24.68 -22.57
N GLU A 589 17.96 23.39 -22.76
CA GLU A 589 17.98 22.69 -24.05
C GLU A 589 16.81 21.73 -24.12
N GLU A 590 16.07 21.68 -25.22
CA GLU A 590 14.92 20.79 -25.36
C GLU A 590 15.38 19.36 -25.70
N TRP A 591 15.35 18.47 -24.68
CA TRP A 591 15.82 17.09 -24.85
C TRP A 591 14.70 16.12 -25.20
N GLN A 592 13.73 15.92 -24.28
CA GLN A 592 12.63 14.96 -24.47
C GLN A 592 11.44 15.27 -23.54
N LEU A 593 10.27 14.72 -23.91
CA LEU A 593 9.11 14.71 -23.01
C LEU A 593 9.31 13.65 -21.91
N ILE A 594 8.96 14.01 -20.69
CA ILE A 594 9.01 13.17 -19.50
C ILE A 594 7.72 13.28 -18.72
N GLU A 595 7.49 12.35 -17.79
CA GLU A 595 6.51 12.49 -16.72
C GLU A 595 7.25 12.89 -15.44
N LEU A 596 6.73 13.91 -14.75
CA LEU A 596 7.28 14.42 -13.51
C LEU A 596 6.35 14.03 -12.36
N ARG A 597 6.76 13.11 -11.49
CA ARG A 597 6.00 12.75 -10.30
C ARG A 597 6.15 13.83 -9.24
N ALA A 598 5.15 14.68 -9.12
CA ALA A 598 5.14 15.83 -8.24
C ALA A 598 4.10 15.67 -7.11
N PRO A 599 4.35 16.26 -5.92
CA PRO A 599 3.35 16.29 -4.86
C PRO A 599 2.19 17.21 -5.24
N ARG A 600 0.97 16.80 -4.85
CA ARG A 600 -0.25 17.59 -4.91
C ARG A 600 -0.60 18.07 -3.51
N LEU A 601 -1.20 19.23 -3.39
CA LEU A 601 -1.71 19.72 -2.10
C LEU A 601 -2.75 18.70 -1.58
N GLY A 602 -2.48 18.10 -0.40
CA GLY A 602 -3.30 17.01 0.12
C GLY A 602 -2.54 15.69 0.30
N GLY A 603 -1.23 15.65 -0.09
CA GLY A 603 -0.33 14.52 0.22
C GLY A 603 -0.37 13.37 -0.81
N THR A 604 -1.10 13.53 -1.90
CA THR A 604 -1.02 12.62 -3.05
C THR A 604 0.06 13.05 -4.03
N THR A 605 0.47 12.17 -4.92
CA THR A 605 1.36 12.50 -6.04
C THR A 605 0.61 12.37 -7.36
N VAL A 606 1.05 13.12 -8.35
CA VAL A 606 0.53 13.09 -9.73
C VAL A 606 1.70 13.10 -10.70
N ASP A 607 1.55 12.38 -11.80
CA ASP A 607 2.52 12.42 -12.90
C ASP A 607 2.11 13.55 -13.86
N LEU A 608 2.98 14.57 -13.99
CA LEU A 608 2.75 15.76 -14.82
C LEU A 608 3.64 15.71 -16.06
N PRO A 609 3.09 15.94 -17.27
CA PRO A 609 3.90 16.09 -18.47
C PRO A 609 4.86 17.26 -18.32
N ALA A 610 6.14 17.05 -18.62
CA ALA A 610 7.16 18.05 -18.58
C ALA A 610 8.14 17.90 -19.75
N LEU A 611 8.78 18.98 -20.14
CA LEU A 611 9.87 18.97 -21.12
C LEU A 611 11.20 18.98 -20.37
N ARG A 612 11.98 17.93 -20.51
CA ARG A 612 13.34 17.88 -19.98
C ARG A 612 14.22 18.89 -20.70
N THR A 613 14.88 19.77 -19.95
CA THR A 613 15.66 20.89 -20.50
C THR A 613 17.15 20.84 -20.14
N GLY A 614 17.57 19.76 -19.49
CA GLY A 614 18.96 19.53 -19.11
C GLY A 614 19.15 18.22 -18.36
N PRO A 615 20.35 17.98 -17.76
CA PRO A 615 20.62 16.75 -17.04
C PRO A 615 19.63 16.42 -15.95
N ALA A 616 19.19 17.45 -15.16
CA ALA A 616 18.29 17.31 -14.04
C ALA A 616 17.22 18.43 -13.99
N THR A 617 17.00 19.15 -15.09
CA THR A 617 15.99 20.20 -15.24
C THR A 617 14.85 19.81 -16.14
N ALA A 618 13.63 20.20 -15.79
CA ALA A 618 12.46 20.07 -16.64
C ALA A 618 11.55 21.30 -16.50
N ARG A 619 10.82 21.62 -17.59
CA ARG A 619 9.81 22.67 -17.64
C ARG A 619 8.43 22.03 -17.61
N VAL A 620 7.58 22.43 -16.65
CA VAL A 620 6.21 21.97 -16.50
C VAL A 620 5.36 22.43 -17.66
N LEU A 621 4.60 21.53 -18.29
CA LEU A 621 3.80 21.84 -19.48
C LEU A 621 2.35 22.21 -19.18
N PRO A 622 1.60 21.50 -18.28
CA PRO A 622 0.21 21.84 -18.01
C PRO A 622 0.05 23.16 -17.28
N VAL A 623 -1.11 23.80 -17.47
CA VAL A 623 -1.58 24.87 -16.60
C VAL A 623 -2.31 24.20 -15.43
N LEU A 624 -1.86 24.40 -14.20
CA LEU A 624 -2.33 23.70 -13.01
C LEU A 624 -3.19 24.62 -12.14
N GLY A 625 -4.11 24.03 -11.38
CA GLY A 625 -4.96 24.72 -10.41
C GLY A 625 -4.27 24.97 -9.07
N ASP A 626 -5.03 25.54 -8.13
CA ASP A 626 -4.56 25.90 -6.78
C ASP A 626 -4.23 24.70 -5.88
N ASP A 627 -4.49 23.48 -6.37
CA ASP A 627 -4.15 22.22 -5.71
C ASP A 627 -2.71 21.75 -5.97
N HIS A 628 -1.93 22.58 -6.68
CA HIS A 628 -0.51 22.36 -6.97
C HIS A 628 0.35 23.58 -6.58
N ASP A 629 1.57 23.31 -6.09
CA ASP A 629 2.60 24.33 -5.89
C ASP A 629 3.39 24.62 -7.18
N LEU A 630 3.08 23.93 -8.28
CA LEU A 630 3.69 24.08 -9.60
C LEU A 630 2.67 24.62 -10.60
N ASN A 631 3.16 25.29 -11.65
CA ASN A 631 2.34 25.73 -12.76
C ASN A 631 3.09 25.69 -14.11
N HIS A 632 2.38 25.99 -15.18
CA HIS A 632 2.93 26.10 -16.53
C HIS A 632 4.21 26.92 -16.59
N GLY A 633 5.23 26.38 -17.25
CA GLY A 633 6.50 27.08 -17.49
C GLY A 633 7.48 27.03 -16.31
N ASP A 634 7.07 26.56 -15.13
CA ASP A 634 7.98 26.40 -13.99
C ASP A 634 9.12 25.46 -14.35
N VAL A 635 10.35 25.90 -14.01
CA VAL A 635 11.54 25.05 -14.17
C VAL A 635 11.83 24.35 -12.83
N VAL A 636 11.92 23.05 -12.89
CA VAL A 636 12.11 22.19 -11.70
C VAL A 636 13.38 21.37 -11.80
N VAL A 637 13.85 20.90 -10.64
CA VAL A 637 14.90 19.88 -10.52
C VAL A 637 14.24 18.54 -10.18
N PHE A 638 14.67 17.49 -10.84
CA PHE A 638 14.18 16.13 -10.64
C PHE A 638 15.29 15.15 -10.28
N SER A 639 14.93 14.03 -9.63
CA SER A 639 15.84 12.92 -9.35
C SER A 639 16.19 12.19 -10.66
N PRO A 640 17.45 11.82 -10.88
CA PRO A 640 17.85 11.16 -12.15
C PRO A 640 17.38 9.69 -12.23
N ALA A 641 16.86 9.12 -11.16
CA ALA A 641 16.35 7.76 -11.14
C ALA A 641 15.00 7.68 -11.87
N VAL A 642 14.90 6.80 -12.87
CA VAL A 642 13.63 6.53 -13.57
C VAL A 642 12.73 5.71 -12.68
N LEU A 643 11.45 6.12 -12.55
CA LEU A 643 10.46 5.53 -11.66
C LEU A 643 9.60 4.44 -12.31
N ASN A 644 9.56 4.38 -13.66
CA ASN A 644 8.76 3.43 -14.42
C ASN A 644 9.63 2.51 -15.25
N ASP A 645 9.20 1.26 -15.43
CA ASP A 645 9.92 0.29 -16.23
C ASP A 645 9.90 0.68 -17.70
N ARG A 646 11.00 0.37 -18.38
CA ARG A 646 11.08 0.55 -19.83
C ARG A 646 10.25 -0.55 -20.50
N PRO A 647 9.39 -0.21 -21.49
CA PRO A 647 8.59 -1.20 -22.20
C PRO A 647 9.44 -2.17 -23.02
N GLU A 648 8.84 -3.29 -23.42
CA GLU A 648 9.48 -4.23 -24.32
C GLU A 648 9.84 -3.58 -25.68
N PRO A 649 10.91 -4.03 -26.35
CA PRO A 649 11.30 -3.49 -27.63
C PRO A 649 10.17 -3.55 -28.68
N GLY A 650 9.74 -2.39 -29.19
CA GLY A 650 8.64 -2.23 -30.14
C GLY A 650 7.34 -1.67 -29.56
N GLU A 651 7.28 -1.42 -28.25
CA GLU A 651 6.16 -0.76 -27.55
C GLU A 651 6.55 0.63 -27.03
N GLU A 652 7.62 1.22 -27.57
CA GLU A 652 8.26 2.44 -27.06
C GLU A 652 7.56 3.75 -27.51
N ASP A 653 6.65 3.72 -28.48
CA ASP A 653 6.17 4.93 -29.19
C ASP A 653 5.45 5.93 -28.26
N ASP A 654 4.81 5.47 -27.18
CA ASP A 654 4.12 6.32 -26.21
C ASP A 654 4.79 6.35 -24.82
N TRP A 655 5.91 5.64 -24.64
CA TRP A 655 6.57 5.58 -23.36
C TRP A 655 7.33 6.87 -23.03
N ARG A 656 7.10 7.39 -21.82
CA ARG A 656 7.84 8.52 -21.28
C ARG A 656 8.47 8.11 -19.96
N PRO A 657 9.77 8.40 -19.76
CA PRO A 657 10.40 8.14 -18.46
C PRO A 657 9.78 9.05 -17.40
N ALA A 658 9.42 8.45 -16.27
CA ALA A 658 8.91 9.18 -15.10
C ALA A 658 10.05 9.45 -14.10
N PHE A 659 10.11 10.67 -13.55
CA PHE A 659 11.10 11.10 -12.60
C PHE A 659 10.46 11.76 -11.39
N GLU A 660 11.11 11.66 -10.22
CA GLU A 660 10.64 12.29 -9.00
C GLU A 660 11.01 13.78 -8.97
N PHE A 661 10.03 14.64 -8.72
CA PHE A 661 10.25 16.06 -8.43
C PHE A 661 11.05 16.22 -7.13
N LEU A 662 12.05 17.10 -7.13
CA LEU A 662 12.84 17.42 -5.93
C LEU A 662 12.60 18.84 -5.45
N THR A 663 12.69 19.83 -6.33
CA THR A 663 12.53 21.23 -5.94
C THR A 663 12.19 22.11 -7.14
N LEU A 664 11.47 23.21 -6.88
CA LEU A 664 11.24 24.29 -7.85
C LEU A 664 12.53 25.13 -7.98
N LEU A 665 13.04 25.24 -9.21
CA LEU A 665 14.22 26.03 -9.50
C LEU A 665 13.86 27.48 -9.87
N ASP A 666 13.02 27.67 -10.88
CA ASP A 666 12.58 28.99 -11.35
C ASP A 666 11.07 28.98 -11.57
N PRO A 667 10.29 29.75 -10.77
CA PRO A 667 8.87 29.93 -11.00
C PRO A 667 8.60 30.81 -12.23
N ALA A 668 7.73 30.35 -13.12
CA ALA A 668 7.30 31.12 -14.28
C ALA A 668 6.24 32.17 -13.93
N GLY A 669 5.52 32.00 -12.81
CA GLY A 669 4.59 32.98 -12.24
C GLY A 669 3.27 33.12 -13.00
N TYR A 670 2.84 32.09 -13.70
CA TYR A 670 1.50 32.06 -14.31
C TYR A 670 0.40 32.02 -13.25
N THR A 671 -0.70 32.74 -13.52
CA THR A 671 -1.94 32.69 -12.72
C THR A 671 -2.99 31.90 -13.50
N THR A 672 -3.65 30.94 -12.85
CA THR A 672 -4.63 30.05 -13.50
C THR A 672 -6.04 30.58 -13.36
N TYR A 673 -6.79 30.52 -14.47
CA TYR A 673 -8.24 30.72 -14.51
C TYR A 673 -8.89 29.60 -15.32
N TRP A 674 -10.11 29.21 -14.91
CA TRP A 674 -10.84 28.14 -15.57
C TRP A 674 -11.79 28.69 -16.63
N ILE A 675 -11.89 27.97 -17.74
CA ILE A 675 -12.78 28.26 -18.87
C ILE A 675 -13.65 27.02 -19.07
N ASP A 676 -14.96 27.20 -19.16
CA ASP A 676 -15.92 26.14 -19.41
C ASP A 676 -16.94 26.55 -20.47
N GLY A 677 -17.52 25.60 -21.20
CA GLY A 677 -18.59 25.86 -22.17
C GLY A 677 -18.59 24.90 -23.35
N ALA A 678 -19.29 25.29 -24.42
CA ALA A 678 -19.39 24.48 -25.63
C ALA A 678 -18.07 24.44 -26.39
N LEU A 679 -17.60 23.23 -26.73
CA LEU A 679 -16.47 23.04 -27.61
C LEU A 679 -16.86 23.42 -29.05
N PRO A 680 -16.19 24.38 -29.68
CA PRO A 680 -16.39 24.67 -31.11
C PRO A 680 -15.83 23.51 -31.97
N ASP A 681 -15.86 23.66 -33.28
CA ASP A 681 -15.13 22.74 -34.14
C ASP A 681 -13.61 22.80 -33.81
N GLU A 682 -12.94 21.72 -34.16
CA GLU A 682 -11.51 21.50 -33.81
C GLU A 682 -10.59 22.61 -34.36
N ASP A 683 -10.80 23.04 -35.60
CA ASP A 683 -10.01 24.10 -36.21
C ASP A 683 -10.15 25.44 -35.48
N THR A 684 -11.38 25.77 -35.06
CA THR A 684 -11.69 26.99 -34.28
C THR A 684 -11.05 26.94 -32.89
N TRP A 685 -11.07 25.76 -32.24
CA TRP A 685 -10.41 25.57 -30.93
C TRP A 685 -8.89 25.73 -31.04
N TYR A 686 -8.26 25.10 -32.05
CA TYR A 686 -6.81 25.23 -32.26
C TYR A 686 -6.42 26.67 -32.65
N ALA A 687 -7.25 27.39 -33.40
CA ALA A 687 -6.99 28.78 -33.73
C ALA A 687 -7.02 29.68 -32.46
N LEU A 688 -7.98 29.45 -31.55
CA LEU A 688 -8.00 30.14 -30.25
C LEU A 688 -6.72 29.85 -29.44
N ARG A 689 -6.36 28.60 -29.30
CA ARG A 689 -5.13 28.19 -28.58
C ARG A 689 -3.88 28.86 -29.19
N GLY A 690 -3.74 28.83 -30.51
CA GLY A 690 -2.63 29.44 -31.21
C GLY A 690 -2.54 30.96 -30.96
N ALA A 691 -3.66 31.67 -31.06
CA ALA A 691 -3.71 33.12 -30.79
C ALA A 691 -3.36 33.48 -29.34
N LEU A 692 -3.80 32.67 -28.37
CA LEU A 692 -3.47 32.84 -26.96
C LEU A 692 -1.97 32.56 -26.72
N GLN A 693 -1.40 31.51 -27.33
CA GLN A 693 0.02 31.19 -27.23
C GLN A 693 0.91 32.26 -27.85
N GLU A 694 0.54 32.79 -29.02
CA GLU A 694 1.26 33.92 -29.65
C GLU A 694 1.25 35.18 -28.76
N ALA A 695 0.22 35.37 -27.96
CA ALA A 695 0.12 36.46 -26.98
C ALA A 695 0.79 36.13 -25.63
N GLY A 696 1.41 34.95 -25.48
CA GLY A 696 2.14 34.54 -24.27
C GLY A 696 1.29 33.84 -23.20
N TYR A 697 0.01 33.56 -23.47
CA TYR A 697 -0.84 32.80 -22.56
C TYR A 697 -0.68 31.29 -22.78
N ALA A 698 -0.95 30.50 -21.76
CA ALA A 698 -0.99 29.05 -21.85
C ALA A 698 -2.43 28.54 -21.75
N VAL A 699 -2.75 27.46 -22.47
CA VAL A 699 -4.06 26.82 -22.39
C VAL A 699 -3.88 25.31 -22.28
N TRP A 700 -4.53 24.70 -21.28
CA TRP A 700 -4.50 23.26 -21.06
C TRP A 700 -5.93 22.72 -20.93
N ALA A 701 -6.33 21.79 -21.83
CA ALA A 701 -7.63 21.17 -21.77
C ALA A 701 -7.64 20.02 -20.76
N TYR A 702 -8.63 19.99 -19.88
CA TYR A 702 -8.83 18.93 -18.89
C TYR A 702 -10.01 18.01 -19.24
N SER A 703 -10.97 18.47 -20.06
CA SER A 703 -12.07 17.64 -20.54
C SER A 703 -11.63 16.70 -21.64
N GLY A 704 -12.13 15.46 -21.63
CA GLY A 704 -12.04 14.53 -22.74
C GLY A 704 -13.26 14.59 -23.65
N ASP A 705 -13.25 13.75 -24.70
CA ASP A 705 -14.30 13.67 -25.75
C ASP A 705 -15.71 13.35 -25.21
N GLN A 706 -15.80 12.83 -23.99
CA GLN A 706 -17.06 12.47 -23.34
C GLN A 706 -17.71 13.64 -22.56
N TYR A 707 -17.02 14.78 -22.44
CA TYR A 707 -17.56 15.93 -21.73
C TYR A 707 -18.67 16.57 -22.54
N ARG A 708 -19.89 16.62 -21.95
CA ARG A 708 -21.12 17.12 -22.58
C ARG A 708 -21.77 18.15 -21.67
N ILE A 709 -22.28 19.20 -22.26
CA ILE A 709 -23.02 20.27 -21.57
C ILE A 709 -24.43 20.38 -22.14
N THR A 710 -25.31 21.02 -21.43
CA THR A 710 -26.71 21.24 -21.88
C THR A 710 -26.80 22.22 -23.05
N ASP A 711 -27.60 21.92 -24.08
CA ASP A 711 -27.92 22.88 -25.14
C ASP A 711 -29.12 23.75 -24.73
N PRO A 712 -28.91 25.05 -24.41
CA PRO A 712 -30.01 25.92 -23.99
C PRO A 712 -31.00 26.28 -25.12
N HIS A 713 -30.67 25.95 -26.38
CA HIS A 713 -31.51 26.25 -27.54
C HIS A 713 -32.40 25.06 -27.97
N HIS A 714 -32.07 23.84 -27.50
CA HIS A 714 -32.80 22.62 -27.87
C HIS A 714 -33.02 21.76 -26.63
N ASP A 715 -34.24 21.77 -26.12
CA ASP A 715 -34.62 21.10 -24.87
C ASP A 715 -34.31 19.59 -24.91
N GLY A 716 -33.51 19.13 -23.95
CA GLY A 716 -33.08 17.74 -23.84
C GLY A 716 -31.92 17.32 -24.73
N GLU A 717 -31.29 18.22 -25.48
CA GLU A 717 -30.09 17.97 -26.28
C GLU A 717 -28.84 18.39 -25.51
N THR A 718 -27.70 17.85 -25.91
CA THR A 718 -26.36 18.17 -25.32
C THR A 718 -25.36 18.54 -26.40
N LEU A 719 -24.47 19.44 -26.06
CA LEU A 719 -23.31 19.83 -26.89
C LEU A 719 -22.00 19.21 -26.41
N PRO A 720 -21.03 19.00 -27.30
CA PRO A 720 -19.65 18.77 -26.85
C PRO A 720 -19.18 19.92 -25.97
N GLY A 721 -18.60 19.61 -24.81
CA GLY A 721 -18.08 20.61 -23.88
C GLY A 721 -16.56 20.69 -23.91
N ILE A 722 -16.02 21.81 -23.43
CA ILE A 722 -14.60 22.02 -23.16
C ILE A 722 -14.44 22.62 -21.77
N TYR A 723 -13.67 21.94 -20.92
CA TYR A 723 -13.22 22.44 -19.65
C TYR A 723 -11.69 22.57 -19.72
N ALA A 724 -11.19 23.80 -19.58
CA ALA A 724 -9.78 24.11 -19.79
C ALA A 724 -9.27 25.11 -18.75
N ALA A 725 -7.96 25.04 -18.46
CA ALA A 725 -7.26 26.04 -17.68
C ALA A 725 -6.55 27.05 -18.60
N LEU A 726 -6.70 28.34 -18.33
CA LEU A 726 -5.97 29.43 -18.94
C LEU A 726 -4.88 29.89 -17.97
N GLY A 727 -3.62 29.80 -18.36
CA GLY A 727 -2.48 30.41 -17.69
C GLY A 727 -2.25 31.84 -18.17
N VAL A 728 -2.43 32.80 -17.27
CA VAL A 728 -2.13 34.22 -17.53
C VAL A 728 -0.68 34.51 -17.10
N PRO A 729 0.20 34.95 -18.01
CA PRO A 729 1.59 35.19 -17.67
C PRO A 729 1.72 36.39 -16.72
N PRO A 730 2.80 36.50 -15.91
CA PRO A 730 3.01 37.62 -14.98
C PRO A 730 3.18 38.98 -15.68
N THR A 731 3.37 39.00 -16.99
CA THR A 731 3.46 40.18 -17.83
C THR A 731 2.11 40.74 -18.27
N ALA A 732 1.02 39.97 -18.07
CA ALA A 732 -0.33 40.34 -18.46
C ALA A 732 -1.26 40.44 -17.22
N SER A 733 -2.29 41.27 -17.30
CA SER A 733 -3.32 41.37 -16.28
C SER A 733 -4.54 40.52 -16.59
N ALA A 734 -5.32 40.15 -15.59
CA ALA A 734 -6.61 39.46 -15.76
C ALA A 734 -7.55 40.23 -16.72
N LYS A 735 -7.50 41.58 -16.68
CA LYS A 735 -8.30 42.44 -17.56
C LYS A 735 -7.89 42.32 -19.05
N GLU A 736 -6.60 42.24 -19.35
CA GLU A 736 -6.13 42.02 -20.71
C GLU A 736 -6.49 40.64 -21.23
N ALA A 737 -6.42 39.62 -20.35
CA ALA A 737 -6.85 38.27 -20.67
C ALA A 737 -8.36 38.18 -20.97
N ASP A 738 -9.21 38.81 -20.17
CA ASP A 738 -10.66 38.88 -20.37
C ASP A 738 -11.04 39.58 -21.69
N ILE A 739 -10.40 40.69 -22.00
CA ILE A 739 -10.60 41.40 -23.27
C ILE A 739 -10.20 40.51 -24.46
N LEU A 740 -9.03 39.90 -24.39
CA LEU A 740 -8.52 39.05 -25.47
C LEU A 740 -9.44 37.85 -25.73
N LEU A 741 -9.83 37.12 -24.66
CA LEU A 741 -10.79 36.02 -24.76
C LEU A 741 -12.15 36.47 -25.35
N THR A 742 -12.68 37.59 -24.88
CA THR A 742 -13.94 38.15 -25.35
C THR A 742 -13.85 38.47 -26.85
N ASP A 743 -12.77 39.08 -27.31
CA ASP A 743 -12.58 39.42 -28.74
C ASP A 743 -12.42 38.15 -29.61
N LEU A 744 -11.63 37.17 -29.15
CA LEU A 744 -11.38 35.93 -29.91
C LEU A 744 -12.62 35.03 -29.99
N THR A 745 -13.51 35.06 -29.01
CA THR A 745 -14.74 34.25 -28.96
C THR A 745 -16.01 34.96 -29.40
N ALA A 746 -15.95 36.27 -29.74
CA ALA A 746 -17.09 37.11 -30.05
C ALA A 746 -18.01 36.58 -31.17
N SER A 747 -17.46 35.83 -32.13
CA SER A 747 -18.19 35.27 -33.26
C SER A 747 -18.68 33.83 -33.05
N TRP A 748 -18.45 33.25 -31.89
CA TRP A 748 -18.81 31.87 -31.63
C TRP A 748 -20.33 31.70 -31.45
N PRO A 749 -20.93 30.62 -31.94
CA PRO A 749 -22.34 30.36 -31.80
C PRO A 749 -22.77 30.10 -30.35
N HIS A 750 -21.87 29.50 -29.54
CA HIS A 750 -22.07 29.26 -28.13
C HIS A 750 -20.93 29.93 -27.35
N PRO A 751 -21.21 30.71 -26.28
CA PRO A 751 -20.21 31.38 -25.50
C PRO A 751 -19.50 30.43 -24.55
N LEU A 752 -18.24 30.79 -24.14
CA LEU A 752 -17.55 30.19 -23.04
C LEU A 752 -17.77 31.02 -21.76
N ALA A 753 -17.69 30.37 -20.59
CA ALA A 753 -17.71 30.99 -19.27
C ALA A 753 -16.32 30.99 -18.65
N TRP A 754 -15.94 32.10 -17.98
CA TRP A 754 -14.75 32.27 -17.16
C TRP A 754 -15.00 33.20 -15.96
N PRO A 755 -15.92 32.84 -15.05
CA PRO A 755 -16.40 33.72 -14.00
C PRO A 755 -15.30 34.26 -13.10
N ALA A 756 -14.34 33.44 -12.67
CA ALA A 756 -13.23 33.86 -11.81
C ALA A 756 -12.29 34.88 -12.50
N LEU A 757 -12.04 34.71 -13.81
CA LEU A 757 -11.27 35.69 -14.58
C LEU A 757 -12.05 36.98 -14.73
N ALA A 758 -13.33 36.94 -15.02
CA ALA A 758 -14.18 38.12 -15.15
C ALA A 758 -14.24 38.92 -13.83
N GLU A 759 -14.34 38.24 -12.68
CA GLU A 759 -14.29 38.88 -11.36
C GLU A 759 -12.95 39.53 -11.12
N ALA A 760 -11.83 38.85 -11.36
CA ALA A 760 -10.47 39.40 -11.22
C ALA A 760 -10.22 40.56 -12.18
N ALA A 761 -10.80 40.55 -13.38
CA ALA A 761 -10.72 41.61 -14.36
C ALA A 761 -11.61 42.85 -14.04
N GLY A 762 -12.54 42.72 -13.09
CA GLY A 762 -13.61 43.69 -12.88
C GLY A 762 -14.56 43.83 -14.08
N ALA A 763 -14.76 42.74 -14.83
CA ALA A 763 -15.58 42.63 -16.01
C ALA A 763 -17.03 42.18 -15.66
N ASP A 764 -17.84 41.80 -16.69
CA ASP A 764 -19.25 41.44 -16.51
C ASP A 764 -19.39 40.00 -15.95
N LEU A 765 -19.19 39.82 -14.64
CA LEU A 765 -19.40 38.54 -13.95
C LEU A 765 -20.80 37.98 -14.14
N ALA A 766 -21.84 38.86 -14.20
CA ALA A 766 -23.25 38.43 -14.36
C ALA A 766 -23.49 37.74 -15.71
N ARG A 767 -22.76 38.16 -16.77
CA ARG A 767 -22.82 37.49 -18.07
C ARG A 767 -22.29 36.05 -17.97
N HIS A 768 -21.13 35.87 -17.29
CA HIS A 768 -20.53 34.53 -17.15
C HIS A 768 -21.37 33.63 -16.26
N GLN A 769 -21.91 34.15 -15.16
CA GLN A 769 -22.84 33.39 -14.31
C GLN A 769 -24.08 32.94 -15.08
N LYS A 770 -24.63 33.82 -15.94
CA LYS A 770 -25.74 33.43 -16.79
C LYS A 770 -25.41 32.33 -17.78
N ILE A 771 -24.17 32.31 -18.33
CA ILE A 771 -23.71 31.22 -19.21
C ILE A 771 -23.62 29.92 -18.40
N VAL A 772 -23.06 29.94 -17.21
CA VAL A 772 -23.01 28.78 -16.32
C VAL A 772 -24.42 28.22 -16.06
N ASP A 773 -25.37 29.10 -15.71
CA ASP A 773 -26.75 28.69 -15.43
C ASP A 773 -27.48 28.16 -16.68
N ASP A 774 -27.31 28.81 -17.86
CA ASP A 774 -28.00 28.43 -19.11
C ASP A 774 -27.46 27.09 -19.66
N TYR A 775 -26.16 26.78 -19.53
CA TYR A 775 -25.51 25.58 -20.10
C TYR A 775 -25.32 24.46 -19.09
N ASP A 776 -25.69 24.68 -17.82
CA ASP A 776 -25.53 23.75 -16.70
C ASP A 776 -24.05 23.29 -16.54
N LEU A 777 -23.13 24.30 -16.41
CA LEU A 777 -21.67 24.11 -16.34
C LEU A 777 -21.18 23.88 -14.89
#